data_5752a4060048a992137fc81fcb80b93f
#
_entry.id   5752a4060048a992137fc81fcb80b93f
#
_cell.length_a   1.000
_cell.length_b   1.000
_cell.length_c   1.000
_cell.angle_alpha   90.00
_cell.angle_beta   90.00
_cell.angle_gamma   90.00
#
_symmetry.space_group_name_H-M   'P 1'
#
loop_
_entity.id
_entity.type
_entity.pdbx_description
1 polymer ?
#
loop_
_entity_poly.entity_id
_entity_poly.type
_entity_poly.pdbx_seq_one_letter_code
_entity_poly.pdbx_strand_id
1 'polypeptide(L)'
;MAQPKEEWLHAIATRAEVETAAVEGVLSAHRIQPSPVLAQPRRLVLREIEFSGEKDGVANAGAFAFSWTALDHGLWAMLSEHNLRGKSTIIEIVRWMIRGRPSSNLQDDVRRWVHAVRLGFFLDSDEYEIVAKTQGEPIGSLYRIRAPSSTGGEPGRTVLADFATDGEFEAVMADFFMRTFAMDPISTWRQGKEDEGQSVTHSWVAFSGAMFIGTNYEVLLGDMPVATGLTSRLMQMYLGVPWVSTLAAAKTAHQIVEQAVQVSARKNEKGHEAIKERIASISAQLAEKRAELAKIPSDKALRNAIDADAAELADVRRQERSMVEHAERAVAALRELTAVHQEDRRDLQTHMDAMSATAVFRRLEPKCCPRCDHTISKVKKELESSTHSCSVCGESITSSEDGETIKAELQERVAASEAAVARASTKTEEAEGGLATLRAKIDILQNRLESTSRELGSAVRRQEAAIAVAALEGRLEEASISPVAQADDRSDELKILSAVVAETEARVKAVRDGLLTDVSARLVEYARAFGMENLSEASLKGNAALSLVKGGVPTSYSKVTEGEKLRLKVAAVLAMIEISEAQGIGRHPGLLMIDSPAAQEVSPVDVDHLIAGLQAVFTKLPHFQVFVAGISSKAITDHISETNRREVAGNAFLW
;
A
#
# COMPACT_ATOMS: atom_id res chain seq x y z
N MET A 1 -23.35 17.67 -3.89
CA MET A 1 -21.91 17.30 -3.77
C MET A 1 -20.95 18.50 -3.74
N ALA A 2 -21.34 19.69 -4.18
CA ALA A 2 -20.49 20.89 -4.08
C ALA A 2 -20.40 21.45 -2.64
N GLN A 3 -21.51 21.46 -1.89
CA GLN A 3 -21.58 21.99 -0.52
C GLN A 3 -20.52 21.42 0.46
N PRO A 4 -20.26 20.09 0.55
CA PRO A 4 -19.28 19.57 1.52
C PRO A 4 -17.84 20.01 1.23
N LYS A 5 -17.50 20.29 -0.03
CA LYS A 5 -16.16 20.79 -0.42
C LYS A 5 -15.99 22.25 -0.03
N GLU A 6 -16.98 23.07 -0.29
CA GLU A 6 -16.95 24.51 0.02
C GLU A 6 -16.90 24.73 1.55
N GLU A 7 -17.70 24.00 2.31
CA GLU A 7 -17.68 24.02 3.77
C GLU A 7 -16.32 23.58 4.33
N TRP A 8 -15.70 22.56 3.73
CA TRP A 8 -14.38 22.10 4.13
C TRP A 8 -13.30 23.15 3.86
N LEU A 9 -13.29 23.76 2.65
CA LEU A 9 -12.35 24.82 2.31
C LEU A 9 -12.51 26.04 3.23
N HIS A 10 -13.74 26.43 3.51
CA HIS A 10 -14.02 27.54 4.39
C HIS A 10 -13.56 27.28 5.84
N ALA A 11 -13.81 26.07 6.34
CA ALA A 11 -13.34 25.66 7.68
C ALA A 11 -11.81 25.69 7.79
N ILE A 12 -11.08 25.24 6.75
CA ILE A 12 -9.63 25.32 6.69
C ILE A 12 -9.16 26.76 6.67
N ALA A 13 -9.73 27.61 5.80
CA ALA A 13 -9.38 29.01 5.67
C ALA A 13 -9.58 29.76 7.00
N THR A 14 -10.69 29.52 7.66
CA THR A 14 -10.98 30.08 8.99
C THR A 14 -9.96 29.63 10.04
N ARG A 15 -9.62 28.33 10.05
CA ARG A 15 -8.68 27.76 11.02
C ARG A 15 -7.23 28.23 10.78
N ALA A 16 -6.84 28.37 9.53
CA ALA A 16 -5.52 28.87 9.15
C ALA A 16 -5.42 30.40 9.19
N GLU A 17 -6.53 31.12 9.39
CA GLU A 17 -6.62 32.58 9.34
C GLU A 17 -6.11 33.16 8.01
N VAL A 18 -6.50 32.51 6.89
CA VAL A 18 -6.12 32.90 5.54
C VAL A 18 -7.34 32.94 4.62
N GLU A 19 -7.18 33.52 3.45
CA GLU A 19 -8.24 33.49 2.44
C GLU A 19 -8.34 32.11 1.77
N THR A 20 -9.54 31.74 1.33
CA THR A 20 -9.80 30.43 0.67
C THR A 20 -8.93 30.22 -0.56
N ALA A 21 -8.61 31.27 -1.31
CA ALA A 21 -7.71 31.20 -2.47
C ALA A 21 -6.29 30.73 -2.12
N ALA A 22 -5.76 31.14 -0.95
CA ALA A 22 -4.46 30.66 -0.46
C ALA A 22 -4.50 29.18 -0.10
N VAL A 23 -5.60 28.72 0.50
CA VAL A 23 -5.82 27.28 0.78
C VAL A 23 -5.85 26.49 -0.53
N GLU A 24 -6.61 26.93 -1.53
CA GLU A 24 -6.69 26.26 -2.83
C GLU A 24 -5.33 26.23 -3.54
N GLY A 25 -4.53 27.28 -3.42
CA GLY A 25 -3.16 27.33 -3.93
C GLY A 25 -2.27 26.26 -3.32
N VAL A 26 -2.27 26.10 -2.00
CA VAL A 26 -1.50 25.07 -1.28
C VAL A 26 -2.01 23.68 -1.60
N LEU A 27 -3.34 23.48 -1.60
CA LEU A 27 -3.94 22.19 -1.98
C LEU A 27 -3.56 21.78 -3.40
N SER A 28 -3.58 22.73 -4.34
CA SER A 28 -3.16 22.50 -5.73
C SER A 28 -1.67 22.17 -5.84
N ALA A 29 -0.81 22.91 -5.14
CA ALA A 29 0.64 22.68 -5.13
C ALA A 29 0.99 21.29 -4.62
N HIS A 30 0.32 20.83 -3.57
CA HIS A 30 0.49 19.49 -2.98
C HIS A 30 -0.47 18.47 -3.57
N ARG A 31 -1.29 18.87 -4.55
CA ARG A 31 -2.26 18.00 -5.23
C ARG A 31 -3.23 17.31 -4.25
N ILE A 32 -3.54 17.92 -3.16
CA ILE A 32 -4.53 17.44 -2.20
C ILE A 32 -5.92 17.71 -2.79
N GLN A 33 -6.63 16.66 -3.12
CA GLN A 33 -7.99 16.78 -3.62
C GLN A 33 -9.00 16.41 -2.53
N PRO A 34 -10.08 17.16 -2.38
CA PRO A 34 -11.17 16.74 -1.51
C PRO A 34 -11.85 15.50 -2.11
N SER A 35 -11.84 14.41 -1.38
CA SER A 35 -12.47 13.15 -1.79
C SER A 35 -13.53 12.72 -0.79
N PRO A 36 -14.73 13.32 -0.83
CA PRO A 36 -15.85 12.90 -0.01
C PRO A 36 -16.57 11.66 -0.58
N VAL A 37 -16.10 11.12 -1.70
CA VAL A 37 -16.77 10.04 -2.42
C VAL A 37 -16.59 8.72 -1.70
N LEU A 38 -17.71 8.03 -1.46
CA LEU A 38 -17.75 6.67 -0.94
C LEU A 38 -17.33 5.69 -2.06
N ALA A 39 -16.50 4.72 -1.71
CA ALA A 39 -16.21 3.60 -2.60
C ALA A 39 -17.44 2.69 -2.69
N GLN A 40 -17.62 2.07 -3.86
CA GLN A 40 -18.62 1.02 -4.01
C GLN A 40 -17.95 -0.34 -3.82
N PRO A 41 -18.55 -1.25 -3.03
CA PRO A 41 -18.03 -2.61 -2.88
C PRO A 41 -17.96 -3.31 -4.23
N ARG A 42 -16.83 -3.96 -4.50
CA ARG A 42 -16.62 -4.83 -5.66
C ARG A 42 -16.17 -6.21 -5.19
N ARG A 43 -16.52 -7.23 -5.94
CA ARG A 43 -16.25 -8.64 -5.58
C ARG A 43 -15.35 -9.31 -6.59
N LEU A 44 -14.26 -9.89 -6.08
CA LEU A 44 -13.36 -10.78 -6.80
C LEU A 44 -13.74 -12.22 -6.48
N VAL A 45 -14.10 -13.00 -7.49
CA VAL A 45 -14.43 -14.42 -7.38
C VAL A 45 -13.57 -15.19 -8.35
N LEU A 46 -12.77 -16.11 -7.86
CA LEU A 46 -12.02 -17.04 -8.69
C LEU A 46 -12.98 -18.00 -9.38
N ARG A 47 -12.82 -18.17 -10.67
CA ARG A 47 -13.60 -19.08 -11.51
C ARG A 47 -12.84 -20.34 -11.85
N GLU A 48 -11.56 -20.19 -12.15
CA GLU A 48 -10.69 -21.30 -12.53
C GLU A 48 -9.25 -21.03 -12.13
N ILE A 49 -8.56 -22.10 -11.75
CA ILE A 49 -7.13 -22.12 -11.41
C ILE A 49 -6.52 -23.27 -12.21
N GLU A 50 -5.68 -22.95 -13.16
CA GLU A 50 -4.96 -23.93 -13.97
C GLU A 50 -3.48 -23.60 -13.99
N PHE A 51 -2.66 -24.63 -13.81
CA PHE A 51 -1.22 -24.49 -14.01
C PHE A 51 -0.60 -25.83 -14.41
N SER A 52 0.46 -25.77 -15.17
CA SER A 52 1.16 -26.94 -15.69
C SER A 52 2.66 -26.71 -15.75
N GLY A 53 3.40 -27.78 -15.81
CA GLY A 53 4.84 -27.75 -15.89
C GLY A 53 5.48 -29.09 -15.73
N GLU A 54 6.72 -29.11 -15.24
CA GLU A 54 7.50 -30.33 -15.06
C GLU A 54 8.30 -30.28 -13.76
N LYS A 55 8.16 -31.30 -12.93
CA LYS A 55 8.93 -31.46 -11.69
C LYS A 55 10.24 -32.18 -11.97
N ASP A 56 11.31 -31.70 -11.39
CA ASP A 56 12.61 -32.33 -11.41
C ASP A 56 13.17 -32.50 -9.99
N GLY A 57 14.11 -33.40 -9.82
CA GLY A 57 14.85 -33.60 -8.57
C GLY A 57 14.04 -34.16 -7.39
N VAL A 58 12.82 -34.65 -7.63
CA VAL A 58 11.92 -35.22 -6.62
C VAL A 58 11.42 -36.61 -6.99
N ALA A 59 10.91 -37.39 -6.02
CA ALA A 59 10.45 -38.76 -6.24
C ALA A 59 9.26 -38.85 -7.22
N ASN A 60 8.47 -37.79 -7.37
CA ASN A 60 7.36 -37.66 -8.30
C ASN A 60 7.71 -36.72 -9.48
N ALA A 61 8.95 -36.79 -9.99
CA ALA A 61 9.39 -36.02 -11.15
C ALA A 61 8.57 -36.37 -12.39
N GLY A 62 8.41 -35.38 -13.28
CA GLY A 62 7.71 -35.49 -14.55
C GLY A 62 6.71 -34.37 -14.79
N ALA A 63 6.05 -34.42 -15.93
CA ALA A 63 5.03 -33.44 -16.30
C ALA A 63 3.82 -33.50 -15.39
N PHE A 64 3.27 -32.35 -15.04
CA PHE A 64 2.06 -32.22 -14.25
C PHE A 64 1.13 -31.18 -14.85
N ALA A 65 -0.16 -31.34 -14.58
CA ALA A 65 -1.18 -30.35 -14.86
C ALA A 65 -2.20 -30.34 -13.72
N PHE A 66 -2.49 -29.15 -13.24
CA PHE A 66 -3.56 -28.92 -12.27
C PHE A 66 -4.65 -28.08 -12.93
N SER A 67 -5.90 -28.50 -12.75
CA SER A 67 -7.06 -27.73 -13.21
C SER A 67 -8.17 -27.81 -12.17
N TRP A 68 -8.67 -26.66 -11.78
CA TRP A 68 -9.84 -26.52 -10.90
C TRP A 68 -10.75 -25.45 -11.47
N THR A 69 -11.81 -25.89 -12.09
CA THR A 69 -12.78 -25.08 -12.84
C THR A 69 -14.13 -25.03 -12.13
N ALA A 70 -15.02 -24.21 -12.64
CA ALA A 70 -16.36 -24.01 -12.10
C ALA A 70 -16.38 -23.58 -10.62
N LEU A 71 -15.37 -22.81 -10.22
CA LEU A 71 -15.33 -22.16 -8.92
C LEU A 71 -16.35 -21.01 -8.90
N ASP A 72 -17.00 -20.82 -7.76
CA ASP A 72 -17.99 -19.77 -7.54
C ASP A 72 -17.93 -19.31 -6.08
N HIS A 73 -18.85 -18.46 -5.69
CA HIS A 73 -19.02 -18.04 -4.30
C HIS A 73 -19.10 -19.22 -3.34
N GLY A 74 -18.78 -19.02 -2.08
CA GLY A 74 -18.90 -20.04 -1.05
C GLY A 74 -17.57 -20.51 -0.49
N LEU A 75 -17.63 -21.62 0.23
CA LEU A 75 -16.51 -22.22 0.93
C LEU A 75 -15.92 -23.37 0.14
N TRP A 76 -14.64 -23.29 -0.14
CA TRP A 76 -13.86 -24.25 -0.92
C TRP A 76 -12.70 -24.81 -0.09
N ALA A 77 -12.32 -26.06 -0.30
CA ALA A 77 -11.23 -26.67 0.43
C ALA A 77 -10.21 -27.40 -0.45
N MET A 78 -8.94 -27.24 -0.10
CA MET A 78 -7.79 -28.01 -0.61
C MET A 78 -7.25 -28.89 0.52
N LEU A 79 -7.48 -30.20 0.43
CA LEU A 79 -7.24 -31.12 1.52
C LEU A 79 -6.27 -32.21 1.11
N SER A 80 -5.48 -32.68 2.06
CA SER A 80 -4.67 -33.89 1.95
C SER A 80 -4.48 -34.51 3.33
N GLU A 81 -4.31 -35.82 3.41
CA GLU A 81 -4.05 -36.51 4.67
C GLU A 81 -2.70 -36.12 5.32
N HIS A 82 -1.72 -35.71 4.51
CA HIS A 82 -0.39 -35.39 4.98
C HIS A 82 0.04 -33.97 4.61
N ASN A 83 1.02 -33.43 5.32
CA ASN A 83 1.71 -32.18 4.96
C ASN A 83 2.56 -32.36 3.69
N LEU A 84 2.98 -31.24 3.08
CA LEU A 84 3.83 -31.21 1.90
C LEU A 84 3.22 -31.91 0.66
N ARG A 85 1.90 -31.79 0.46
CA ARG A 85 1.17 -32.33 -0.70
C ARG A 85 0.69 -31.28 -1.70
N GLY A 86 1.25 -30.08 -1.67
CA GLY A 86 1.01 -29.03 -2.65
C GLY A 86 -0.15 -28.06 -2.33
N LYS A 87 -0.79 -28.17 -1.16
CA LYS A 87 -1.90 -27.27 -0.75
C LYS A 87 -1.51 -25.79 -0.75
N SER A 88 -0.53 -25.45 0.05
CA SER A 88 -0.03 -24.06 0.18
C SER A 88 0.51 -23.52 -1.13
N THR A 89 1.07 -24.40 -1.98
CA THR A 89 1.57 -24.03 -3.30
C THR A 89 0.47 -23.49 -4.21
N ILE A 90 -0.72 -24.08 -4.19
CA ILE A 90 -1.86 -23.58 -4.98
C ILE A 90 -2.22 -22.16 -4.54
N ILE A 91 -2.27 -21.91 -3.22
CA ILE A 91 -2.51 -20.57 -2.69
C ILE A 91 -1.41 -19.59 -3.13
N GLU A 92 -0.14 -20.00 -3.08
CA GLU A 92 0.98 -19.15 -3.48
C GLU A 92 0.99 -18.88 -4.99
N ILE A 93 0.58 -19.81 -5.83
CA ILE A 93 0.41 -19.58 -7.28
C ILE A 93 -0.72 -18.57 -7.54
N VAL A 94 -1.88 -18.72 -6.89
CA VAL A 94 -2.97 -17.74 -6.98
C VAL A 94 -2.50 -16.37 -6.49
N ARG A 95 -1.79 -16.32 -5.37
CA ARG A 95 -1.20 -15.09 -4.83
C ARG A 95 -0.25 -14.44 -5.82
N TRP A 96 0.61 -15.24 -6.46
CA TRP A 96 1.53 -14.76 -7.50
C TRP A 96 0.78 -14.11 -8.66
N MET A 97 -0.21 -14.79 -9.21
CA MET A 97 -0.99 -14.26 -10.33
C MET A 97 -1.75 -12.97 -9.95
N ILE A 98 -2.38 -12.94 -8.78
CA ILE A 98 -3.11 -11.74 -8.29
C ILE A 98 -2.15 -10.57 -8.03
N ARG A 99 -0.94 -10.83 -7.53
CA ARG A 99 0.04 -9.79 -7.20
C ARG A 99 0.92 -9.37 -8.38
N GLY A 100 1.02 -10.22 -9.42
CA GLY A 100 2.03 -10.10 -10.46
C GLY A 100 3.45 -10.37 -9.97
N ARG A 101 3.60 -10.88 -8.75
CA ARG A 101 4.89 -11.11 -8.07
C ARG A 101 4.83 -12.34 -7.19
N PRO A 102 5.80 -13.27 -7.29
CA PRO A 102 5.89 -14.41 -6.38
C PRO A 102 6.18 -13.94 -4.95
N SER A 103 5.58 -14.60 -3.97
CA SER A 103 5.91 -14.35 -2.58
C SER A 103 7.19 -15.09 -2.18
N SER A 104 7.83 -14.66 -1.08
CA SER A 104 8.96 -15.38 -0.48
C SER A 104 8.62 -16.78 0.02
N ASN A 105 7.33 -17.12 0.14
CA ASN A 105 6.86 -18.44 0.57
C ASN A 105 6.78 -19.43 -0.62
N LEU A 106 6.76 -18.95 -1.86
CA LEU A 106 6.84 -19.80 -3.02
C LEU A 106 8.28 -20.25 -3.22
N GLN A 107 8.52 -21.56 -3.03
CA GLN A 107 9.86 -22.14 -3.14
C GLN A 107 10.42 -21.99 -4.55
N ASP A 108 11.73 -21.77 -4.68
CA ASP A 108 12.38 -21.52 -5.96
C ASP A 108 12.31 -22.72 -6.91
N ASP A 109 12.30 -23.95 -6.40
CA ASP A 109 12.09 -25.16 -7.18
C ASP A 109 10.68 -25.21 -7.75
N VAL A 110 9.67 -24.93 -6.97
CA VAL A 110 8.27 -24.85 -7.43
C VAL A 110 8.12 -23.77 -8.50
N ARG A 111 8.75 -22.60 -8.31
CA ARG A 111 8.73 -21.53 -9.32
C ARG A 111 9.31 -22.00 -10.65
N ARG A 112 10.37 -22.81 -10.63
CA ARG A 112 10.98 -23.38 -11.86
C ARG A 112 10.13 -24.47 -12.50
N TRP A 113 9.43 -25.27 -11.69
CA TRP A 113 8.60 -26.38 -12.19
C TRP A 113 7.31 -25.91 -12.87
N VAL A 114 6.76 -24.79 -12.45
CA VAL A 114 5.55 -24.22 -13.06
C VAL A 114 5.93 -23.47 -14.34
N HIS A 115 5.43 -23.94 -15.47
CA HIS A 115 5.76 -23.38 -16.79
C HIS A 115 4.66 -22.46 -17.33
N ALA A 116 3.41 -22.74 -17.00
CA ALA A 116 2.27 -21.94 -17.43
C ALA A 116 1.22 -21.88 -16.32
N VAL A 117 0.62 -20.72 -16.16
CA VAL A 117 -0.49 -20.49 -15.23
C VAL A 117 -1.59 -19.74 -15.96
N ARG A 118 -2.82 -20.17 -15.70
CA ARG A 118 -4.05 -19.52 -16.14
C ARG A 118 -4.95 -19.34 -14.92
N LEU A 119 -5.36 -18.09 -14.65
CA LEU A 119 -6.25 -17.74 -13.56
C LEU A 119 -7.45 -16.99 -14.11
N GLY A 120 -8.62 -17.60 -14.09
CA GLY A 120 -9.90 -16.97 -14.45
C GLY A 120 -10.61 -16.44 -13.21
N PHE A 121 -11.17 -15.25 -13.29
CA PHE A 121 -11.90 -14.64 -12.20
C PHE A 121 -12.98 -13.67 -12.68
N PHE A 122 -13.97 -13.46 -11.83
CA PHE A 122 -14.95 -12.39 -11.99
C PHE A 122 -14.60 -11.19 -11.11
N LEU A 123 -14.92 -10.00 -11.61
CA LEU A 123 -15.05 -8.79 -10.83
C LEU A 123 -16.48 -8.29 -11.00
N ASP A 124 -17.31 -8.54 -10.02
CA ASP A 124 -18.77 -8.43 -10.10
C ASP A 124 -19.31 -9.31 -11.26
N SER A 125 -19.82 -8.70 -12.33
CA SER A 125 -20.33 -9.40 -13.51
C SER A 125 -19.32 -9.53 -14.66
N ASP A 126 -18.18 -8.85 -14.57
CA ASP A 126 -17.16 -8.85 -15.61
C ASP A 126 -16.18 -10.01 -15.42
N GLU A 127 -15.92 -10.75 -16.48
CA GLU A 127 -15.01 -11.89 -16.48
C GLU A 127 -13.62 -11.47 -16.99
N TYR A 128 -12.60 -11.92 -16.28
CA TYR A 128 -11.19 -11.65 -16.57
C TYR A 128 -10.36 -12.93 -16.50
N GLU A 129 -9.23 -12.92 -17.20
CA GLU A 129 -8.30 -14.02 -17.23
C GLU A 129 -6.86 -13.51 -17.26
N ILE A 130 -6.01 -14.09 -16.43
CA ILE A 130 -4.56 -13.92 -16.47
C ILE A 130 -3.97 -15.18 -17.09
N VAL A 131 -3.18 -15.04 -18.13
CA VAL A 131 -2.40 -16.13 -18.74
C VAL A 131 -0.93 -15.77 -18.71
N ALA A 132 -0.12 -16.57 -18.05
CA ALA A 132 1.30 -16.34 -17.91
C ALA A 132 2.09 -17.61 -18.22
N LYS A 133 3.16 -17.49 -19.01
CA LYS A 133 4.27 -18.44 -19.10
C LYS A 133 5.31 -18.01 -18.08
N THR A 134 5.69 -18.90 -17.19
CA THR A 134 6.48 -18.59 -15.98
C THR A 134 7.87 -19.21 -15.98
N GLN A 135 8.29 -19.79 -17.11
CA GLN A 135 9.66 -20.25 -17.32
C GLN A 135 10.60 -19.05 -17.52
N GLY A 136 11.45 -18.76 -16.55
CA GLY A 136 12.28 -17.56 -16.52
C GLY A 136 11.51 -16.31 -16.11
N GLU A 137 11.64 -15.22 -16.88
CA GLU A 137 10.80 -14.04 -16.70
C GLU A 137 9.35 -14.34 -17.13
N PRO A 138 8.33 -13.90 -16.38
CA PRO A 138 6.95 -14.17 -16.72
C PRO A 138 6.52 -13.36 -17.94
N ILE A 139 6.04 -14.07 -18.96
CA ILE A 139 5.50 -13.48 -20.19
C ILE A 139 4.02 -13.85 -20.29
N GLY A 140 3.17 -12.85 -20.44
CA GLY A 140 1.74 -13.10 -20.53
C GLY A 140 0.90 -11.86 -20.69
N SER A 141 -0.41 -12.05 -20.47
CA SER A 141 -1.39 -11.00 -20.69
C SER A 141 -2.56 -11.12 -19.71
N LEU A 142 -3.13 -9.97 -19.39
CA LEU A 142 -4.42 -9.86 -18.72
C LEU A 142 -5.50 -9.61 -19.76
N TYR A 143 -6.54 -10.44 -19.74
CA TYR A 143 -7.66 -10.38 -20.66
C TYR A 143 -8.96 -10.01 -19.96
N ARG A 144 -9.84 -9.31 -20.67
CA ARG A 144 -11.26 -9.26 -20.36
C ARG A 144 -12.00 -10.22 -21.29
N ILE A 145 -12.82 -11.09 -20.73
CA ILE A 145 -13.62 -12.06 -21.44
C ILE A 145 -15.00 -11.45 -21.69
N ARG A 146 -15.47 -11.50 -22.90
CA ARG A 146 -16.84 -11.09 -23.26
C ARG A 146 -17.67 -12.34 -23.51
N ALA A 147 -18.88 -12.36 -22.95
CA ALA A 147 -19.82 -13.41 -23.24
C ALA A 147 -19.99 -13.56 -24.76
N PRO A 148 -20.17 -14.79 -25.28
CA PRO A 148 -20.42 -15.01 -26.69
C PRO A 148 -21.65 -14.19 -27.13
N SER A 149 -21.57 -13.55 -28.30
CA SER A 149 -22.71 -12.87 -28.87
C SER A 149 -23.84 -13.87 -29.07
N SER A 150 -25.10 -13.44 -28.97
CA SER A 150 -26.32 -14.25 -29.10
C SER A 150 -26.42 -15.12 -30.39
N THR A 151 -25.42 -15.02 -31.27
CA THR A 151 -25.29 -15.75 -32.55
C THR A 151 -24.31 -16.95 -32.52
N GLY A 152 -23.82 -17.38 -31.31
CA GLY A 152 -23.07 -18.64 -31.20
C GLY A 152 -21.59 -18.59 -31.59
N GLY A 153 -20.86 -17.55 -31.23
CA GLY A 153 -19.39 -17.46 -31.38
C GLY A 153 -18.64 -17.85 -30.12
N GLU A 154 -17.34 -18.10 -30.22
CA GLU A 154 -16.47 -18.26 -29.05
C GLU A 154 -16.45 -16.97 -28.21
N PRO A 155 -16.25 -17.05 -26.88
CA PRO A 155 -16.14 -15.88 -26.04
C PRO A 155 -14.99 -14.99 -26.51
N GLY A 156 -15.29 -13.70 -26.75
CA GLY A 156 -14.32 -12.75 -27.24
C GLY A 156 -13.29 -12.41 -26.14
N ARG A 157 -11.99 -12.56 -26.42
CA ARG A 157 -10.90 -12.12 -25.54
C ARG A 157 -10.41 -10.73 -25.98
N THR A 158 -10.38 -9.80 -25.05
CA THR A 158 -9.78 -8.48 -25.26
C THR A 158 -8.57 -8.34 -24.37
N VAL A 159 -7.38 -8.12 -24.93
CA VAL A 159 -6.15 -7.84 -24.17
C VAL A 159 -6.32 -6.49 -23.48
N LEU A 160 -6.11 -6.45 -22.17
CA LEU A 160 -6.09 -5.23 -21.38
C LEU A 160 -4.66 -4.73 -21.18
N ALA A 161 -3.73 -5.65 -20.93
CA ALA A 161 -2.32 -5.35 -20.77
C ALA A 161 -1.49 -6.61 -21.02
N ASP A 162 -0.27 -6.40 -21.53
CA ASP A 162 0.77 -7.42 -21.70
C ASP A 162 1.90 -7.17 -20.70
N PHE A 163 2.64 -8.22 -20.37
CA PHE A 163 3.84 -8.15 -19.53
C PHE A 163 4.88 -9.18 -20.00
N ALA A 164 6.16 -8.86 -19.83
CA ALA A 164 7.28 -9.69 -20.24
C ALA A 164 8.37 -9.81 -19.15
N THR A 165 8.17 -9.15 -18.01
CA THR A 165 9.10 -9.21 -16.86
C THR A 165 8.32 -9.25 -15.54
N ASP A 166 8.97 -9.72 -14.45
CA ASP A 166 8.39 -9.69 -13.09
C ASP A 166 7.93 -8.27 -12.71
N GLY A 167 8.71 -7.23 -13.07
CA GLY A 167 8.37 -5.85 -12.77
C GLY A 167 7.16 -5.32 -13.54
N GLU A 168 7.05 -5.65 -14.82
CA GLU A 168 5.89 -5.30 -15.64
C GLU A 168 4.64 -6.04 -15.19
N PHE A 169 4.76 -7.31 -14.83
CA PHE A 169 3.65 -8.10 -14.32
C PHE A 169 3.10 -7.51 -13.01
N GLU A 170 4.00 -7.19 -12.05
CA GLU A 170 3.60 -6.50 -10.81
C GLU A 170 2.90 -5.17 -11.11
N ALA A 171 3.45 -4.36 -12.02
CA ALA A 171 2.89 -3.06 -12.39
C ALA A 171 1.50 -3.19 -13.03
N VAL A 172 1.32 -4.13 -13.95
CA VAL A 172 0.03 -4.41 -14.62
C VAL A 172 -1.02 -4.81 -13.60
N MET A 173 -0.70 -5.76 -12.71
CA MET A 173 -1.65 -6.24 -11.72
C MET A 173 -1.96 -5.18 -10.66
N ALA A 174 -0.96 -4.40 -10.26
CA ALA A 174 -1.15 -3.29 -9.34
C ALA A 174 -2.07 -2.21 -9.95
N ASP A 175 -1.79 -1.76 -11.16
CA ASP A 175 -2.63 -0.77 -11.85
C ASP A 175 -4.06 -1.26 -12.02
N PHE A 176 -4.23 -2.50 -12.49
CA PHE A 176 -5.54 -3.09 -12.72
C PHE A 176 -6.39 -3.18 -11.44
N PHE A 177 -5.88 -3.80 -10.40
CA PHE A 177 -6.66 -4.00 -9.18
C PHE A 177 -6.84 -2.70 -8.37
N MET A 178 -5.83 -1.84 -8.37
CA MET A 178 -5.91 -0.56 -7.68
C MET A 178 -6.98 0.33 -8.28
N ARG A 179 -7.05 0.42 -9.61
CA ARG A 179 -8.16 1.14 -10.30
C ARG A 179 -9.51 0.47 -10.05
N THR A 180 -9.56 -0.86 -10.15
CA THR A 180 -10.80 -1.61 -10.00
C THR A 180 -11.43 -1.44 -8.62
N PHE A 181 -10.61 -1.49 -7.56
CA PHE A 181 -11.08 -1.30 -6.18
C PHE A 181 -11.00 0.16 -5.72
N ALA A 182 -10.75 1.10 -6.63
CA ALA A 182 -10.56 2.53 -6.34
C ALA A 182 -9.59 2.74 -5.17
N MET A 183 -8.47 2.06 -5.22
CA MET A 183 -7.44 2.08 -4.18
C MET A 183 -6.25 2.95 -4.62
N ASP A 184 -5.63 3.63 -3.68
CA ASP A 184 -4.50 4.54 -3.93
C ASP A 184 -3.21 4.05 -3.24
N PRO A 185 -2.01 4.14 -3.85
CA PRO A 185 -0.75 3.79 -3.18
C PRO A 185 -0.55 4.56 -1.89
N ILE A 186 -0.03 3.90 -0.86
CA ILE A 186 0.18 4.48 0.48
C ILE A 186 1.67 4.62 0.74
N SER A 187 2.14 5.82 1.04
CA SER A 187 3.50 6.05 1.49
C SER A 187 3.59 6.07 3.01
N THR A 188 4.59 5.38 3.57
CA THR A 188 4.97 5.45 4.97
C THR A 188 6.34 6.07 5.09
N TRP A 189 6.49 6.99 6.04
CA TRP A 189 7.77 7.60 6.35
C TRP A 189 8.50 6.80 7.43
N ARG A 190 9.77 6.49 7.21
CA ARG A 190 10.68 5.97 8.22
C ARG A 190 11.79 6.97 8.48
N GLN A 191 11.93 7.39 9.71
CA GLN A 191 13.05 8.19 10.13
C GLN A 191 14.32 7.31 10.14
N GLY A 192 15.31 7.64 9.35
CA GLY A 192 16.62 6.98 9.32
C GLY A 192 17.50 7.40 10.49
N LYS A 193 18.60 6.68 10.74
CA LYS A 193 19.53 6.97 11.84
C LYS A 193 20.34 8.29 11.66
N GLU A 194 20.37 8.86 10.46
CA GLU A 194 21.18 10.05 10.09
C GLU A 194 20.33 11.10 9.37
N ASP A 195 19.24 11.57 9.98
CA ASP A 195 18.37 12.66 9.46
C ASP A 195 17.82 12.46 8.01
N GLU A 196 18.16 11.38 7.33
CA GLU A 196 17.61 11.00 6.04
C GLU A 196 16.40 10.09 6.25
N GLY A 197 15.20 10.68 6.23
CA GLY A 197 13.99 9.91 6.25
C GLY A 197 13.81 9.17 4.92
N GLN A 198 13.45 7.89 4.99
CA GLN A 198 13.17 7.07 3.83
C GLN A 198 11.67 6.79 3.73
N SER A 199 11.07 7.15 2.60
CA SER A 199 9.69 6.81 2.35
C SER A 199 9.59 5.48 1.61
N VAL A 200 8.67 4.62 2.05
CA VAL A 200 8.38 3.33 1.43
C VAL A 200 6.96 3.40 0.88
N THR A 201 6.83 3.15 -0.42
CA THR A 201 5.53 3.11 -1.08
C THR A 201 5.01 1.69 -1.09
N HIS A 202 3.78 1.53 -0.64
CA HIS A 202 3.06 0.26 -0.62
C HIS A 202 1.97 0.26 -1.70
N SER A 203 1.95 -0.78 -2.52
CA SER A 203 0.99 -0.97 -3.61
C SER A 203 0.09 -2.20 -3.40
N TRP A 204 -0.57 -2.64 -4.44
CA TRP A 204 -1.45 -3.82 -4.46
C TRP A 204 -0.83 -5.08 -3.82
N VAL A 205 0.48 -5.31 -3.98
CA VAL A 205 1.17 -6.44 -3.33
C VAL A 205 0.92 -6.47 -1.82
N ALA A 206 0.98 -5.30 -1.19
CA ALA A 206 0.75 -5.17 0.24
C ALA A 206 -0.75 -5.22 0.61
N PHE A 207 -1.60 -4.64 -0.25
CA PHE A 207 -3.05 -4.60 0.00
C PHE A 207 -3.68 -5.97 -0.15
N SER A 208 -3.36 -6.68 -1.21
CA SER A 208 -3.83 -8.06 -1.41
C SER A 208 -3.51 -8.99 -0.23
N GLY A 209 -2.57 -8.61 0.65
CA GLY A 209 -2.23 -9.38 1.84
C GLY A 209 -3.40 -9.69 2.77
N ALA A 210 -4.43 -8.85 2.78
CA ALA A 210 -5.61 -9.12 3.59
C ALA A 210 -6.49 -10.26 3.05
N MET A 211 -6.34 -10.63 1.79
CA MET A 211 -7.00 -11.80 1.21
C MET A 211 -6.32 -13.13 1.61
N PHE A 212 -5.09 -13.09 2.10
CA PHE A 212 -4.29 -14.28 2.37
C PHE A 212 -3.96 -14.39 3.86
N ILE A 213 -4.54 -15.36 4.52
CA ILE A 213 -4.25 -15.70 5.91
C ILE A 213 -3.33 -16.92 5.90
N GLY A 214 -2.03 -16.68 6.09
CA GLY A 214 -1.03 -17.73 6.26
C GLY A 214 -0.90 -18.17 7.73
N THR A 215 0.24 -18.75 8.06
CA THR A 215 0.53 -19.25 9.42
C THR A 215 1.07 -18.17 10.37
N ASN A 216 1.34 -16.97 9.89
CA ASN A 216 1.74 -15.85 10.73
C ASN A 216 0.54 -14.96 11.08
N TYR A 217 0.21 -14.88 12.35
CA TYR A 217 -0.92 -14.13 12.89
C TYR A 217 -0.52 -12.90 13.71
N GLU A 218 0.73 -12.42 13.61
CA GLU A 218 1.21 -11.28 14.40
C GLU A 218 0.43 -9.99 14.14
N VAL A 219 0.01 -9.77 12.90
CA VAL A 219 -0.80 -8.60 12.53
C VAL A 219 -2.26 -9.00 12.30
N LEU A 220 -3.17 -8.18 12.81
CA LEU A 220 -4.61 -8.41 12.66
C LEU A 220 -5.04 -8.45 11.18
N LEU A 221 -4.42 -7.63 10.33
CA LEU A 221 -4.76 -7.49 8.91
C LEU A 221 -3.50 -7.44 8.05
N GLY A 222 -3.53 -8.18 6.93
CA GLY A 222 -2.39 -8.35 6.06
C GLY A 222 -1.56 -9.58 6.37
N ASP A 223 -0.59 -9.87 5.52
CA ASP A 223 0.29 -11.04 5.59
C ASP A 223 1.77 -10.68 5.81
N MET A 224 2.08 -9.39 5.96
CA MET A 224 3.44 -8.89 6.15
C MET A 224 3.59 -8.25 7.52
N PRO A 225 4.71 -8.49 8.25
CA PRO A 225 5.05 -7.71 9.42
C PRO A 225 5.34 -6.28 8.98
N VAL A 226 4.56 -5.34 9.46
CA VAL A 226 4.47 -4.04 8.82
C VAL A 226 5.14 -2.93 9.63
N ALA A 227 5.74 -1.99 8.90
CA ALA A 227 6.09 -0.67 9.40
C ALA A 227 4.90 0.01 10.09
N THR A 228 5.17 0.69 11.20
CA THR A 228 4.18 1.40 12.01
C THR A 228 3.22 2.24 11.15
N GLY A 229 1.92 2.00 11.30
CA GLY A 229 0.87 2.77 10.66
C GLY A 229 0.21 2.16 9.42
N LEU A 230 0.81 1.15 8.77
CA LEU A 230 0.23 0.55 7.56
C LEU A 230 -1.07 -0.21 7.87
N THR A 231 -1.11 -0.97 8.95
CA THR A 231 -2.30 -1.74 9.35
C THR A 231 -3.52 -0.86 9.57
N SER A 232 -3.35 0.31 10.20
CA SER A 232 -4.46 1.25 10.43
C SER A 232 -4.96 1.87 9.13
N ARG A 233 -4.08 2.15 8.21
CA ARG A 233 -4.42 2.72 6.90
C ARG A 233 -5.08 1.68 5.99
N LEU A 234 -4.61 0.43 6.01
CA LEU A 234 -5.29 -0.69 5.36
C LEU A 234 -6.72 -0.86 5.88
N MET A 235 -6.88 -0.87 7.20
CA MET A 235 -8.17 -0.95 7.85
C MET A 235 -9.13 0.14 7.35
N GLN A 236 -8.69 1.40 7.39
CA GLN A 236 -9.49 2.54 6.97
C GLN A 236 -9.81 2.50 5.47
N MET A 237 -8.87 2.05 4.65
CA MET A 237 -9.06 1.86 3.22
C MET A 237 -10.14 0.81 2.93
N TYR A 238 -10.08 -0.34 3.59
CA TYR A 238 -11.05 -1.40 3.38
C TYR A 238 -12.44 -1.07 3.90
N LEU A 239 -12.52 -0.30 4.97
CA LEU A 239 -13.79 0.22 5.49
C LEU A 239 -14.44 1.26 4.58
N GLY A 240 -13.70 1.81 3.63
CA GLY A 240 -14.23 2.80 2.69
C GLY A 240 -14.56 4.15 3.32
N VAL A 241 -13.90 4.55 4.42
CA VAL A 241 -14.14 5.83 5.10
C VAL A 241 -13.88 7.01 4.14
N PRO A 242 -14.81 7.96 3.97
CA PRO A 242 -14.59 9.15 3.15
C PRO A 242 -13.52 10.07 3.74
N TRP A 243 -12.92 10.92 2.92
CA TRP A 243 -11.86 11.89 3.29
C TRP A 243 -10.52 11.28 3.73
N VAL A 244 -10.37 9.96 3.78
CA VAL A 244 -9.14 9.31 4.24
C VAL A 244 -7.96 9.59 3.33
N SER A 245 -8.19 9.61 2.03
CA SER A 245 -7.14 9.92 1.06
C SER A 245 -6.72 11.38 1.15
N THR A 246 -7.67 12.31 1.31
CA THR A 246 -7.40 13.73 1.56
C THR A 246 -6.56 13.89 2.83
N LEU A 247 -6.93 13.21 3.91
CA LEU A 247 -6.19 13.24 5.17
C LEU A 247 -4.77 12.67 5.02
N ALA A 248 -4.61 11.57 4.29
CA ALA A 248 -3.29 10.98 4.07
C ALA A 248 -2.40 11.88 3.25
N ALA A 249 -2.93 12.47 2.16
CA ALA A 249 -2.20 13.43 1.35
C ALA A 249 -1.81 14.67 2.17
N ALA A 250 -2.74 15.18 2.96
CA ALA A 250 -2.49 16.33 3.83
C ALA A 250 -1.41 16.04 4.88
N LYS A 251 -1.51 14.90 5.58
CA LYS A 251 -0.49 14.48 6.55
C LYS A 251 0.88 14.29 5.91
N THR A 252 0.92 13.69 4.73
CA THR A 252 2.18 13.48 4.00
C THR A 252 2.76 14.81 3.52
N ALA A 253 1.94 15.69 2.94
CA ALA A 253 2.37 17.02 2.51
C ALA A 253 2.89 17.84 3.70
N HIS A 254 2.19 17.81 4.83
CA HIS A 254 2.62 18.44 6.06
C HIS A 254 3.98 17.94 6.52
N GLN A 255 4.18 16.61 6.59
CA GLN A 255 5.46 16.02 6.99
C GLN A 255 6.59 16.36 6.03
N ILE A 256 6.34 16.37 4.72
CA ILE A 256 7.34 16.74 3.71
C ILE A 256 7.77 18.19 3.89
N VAL A 257 6.80 19.11 4.03
CA VAL A 257 7.10 20.54 4.19
C VAL A 257 7.77 20.79 5.53
N GLU A 258 7.29 20.20 6.60
CA GLU A 258 7.90 20.30 7.94
C GLU A 258 9.34 19.82 7.93
N GLN A 259 9.62 18.67 7.30
CA GLN A 259 10.98 18.17 7.18
C GLN A 259 11.84 19.04 6.26
N ALA A 260 11.30 19.52 5.12
CA ALA A 260 12.03 20.42 4.24
C ALA A 260 12.43 21.69 4.98
N VAL A 261 11.55 22.25 5.80
CA VAL A 261 11.85 23.40 6.67
C VAL A 261 12.93 23.06 7.70
N GLN A 262 12.82 21.90 8.37
CA GLN A 262 13.82 21.46 9.35
C GLN A 262 15.19 21.18 8.71
N VAL A 263 15.22 20.52 7.56
CA VAL A 263 16.46 20.23 6.81
C VAL A 263 17.06 21.52 6.26
N SER A 264 16.23 22.45 5.75
CA SER A 264 16.67 23.77 5.28
C SER A 264 17.30 24.58 6.42
N ALA A 265 16.67 24.60 7.59
CA ALA A 265 17.21 25.29 8.76
C ALA A 265 18.57 24.71 9.20
N ARG A 266 18.70 23.37 9.23
CA ARG A 266 19.96 22.69 9.59
C ARG A 266 21.05 22.84 8.53
N LYS A 267 20.68 22.82 7.23
CA LYS A 267 21.62 23.05 6.12
C LYS A 267 22.14 24.49 6.10
N ASN A 268 21.28 25.47 6.41
CA ASN A 268 21.68 26.88 6.50
C ASN A 268 22.75 27.11 7.57
N GLU A 269 22.63 26.44 8.71
CA GLU A 269 23.59 26.59 9.80
C GLU A 269 24.97 26.00 9.46
N LYS A 270 25.01 24.83 8.83
CA LYS A 270 26.25 24.17 8.38
C LYS A 270 26.78 24.73 7.04
N GLY A 271 25.88 25.21 6.18
CA GLY A 271 26.23 25.74 4.86
C GLY A 271 26.98 27.08 4.92
N HIS A 272 26.70 27.91 5.91
CA HIS A 272 27.36 29.22 6.06
C HIS A 272 28.87 29.10 6.24
N GLU A 273 29.36 28.17 7.05
CA GLU A 273 30.78 27.96 7.26
C GLU A 273 31.46 27.32 6.04
N ALA A 274 30.86 26.27 5.48
CA ALA A 274 31.41 25.56 4.32
C ALA A 274 31.43 26.43 3.04
N ILE A 275 30.44 27.32 2.85
CA ILE A 275 30.41 28.27 1.72
C ILE A 275 31.53 29.29 1.89
N LYS A 276 31.76 29.80 3.10
CA LYS A 276 32.80 30.77 3.38
C LYS A 276 34.21 30.23 3.15
N GLU A 277 34.48 28.99 3.57
CA GLU A 277 35.73 28.29 3.30
C GLU A 277 35.89 27.96 1.80
N ARG A 278 34.81 27.56 1.12
CA ARG A 278 34.83 27.27 -0.31
C ARG A 278 35.08 28.52 -1.15
N ILE A 279 34.44 29.65 -0.83
CA ILE A 279 34.69 30.96 -1.48
C ILE A 279 36.14 31.38 -1.31
N ALA A 280 36.69 31.26 -0.09
CA ALA A 280 38.09 31.62 0.19
C ALA A 280 39.08 30.74 -0.62
N SER A 281 38.84 29.42 -0.68
CA SER A 281 39.66 28.51 -1.46
C SER A 281 39.58 28.76 -2.97
N ILE A 282 38.37 29.00 -3.51
CA ILE A 282 38.17 29.29 -4.93
C ILE A 282 38.78 30.64 -5.30
N SER A 283 38.64 31.64 -4.43
CA SER A 283 39.25 32.99 -4.64
C SER A 283 40.76 32.94 -4.70
N ALA A 284 41.42 32.14 -3.86
CA ALA A 284 42.87 31.94 -3.88
C ALA A 284 43.31 31.24 -5.20
N GLN A 285 42.63 30.20 -5.62
CA GLN A 285 42.89 29.50 -6.89
C GLN A 285 42.66 30.42 -8.10
N LEU A 286 41.62 31.26 -8.06
CA LEU A 286 41.33 32.22 -9.12
C LEU A 286 42.41 33.28 -9.25
N ALA A 287 42.91 33.80 -8.14
CA ALA A 287 44.01 34.78 -8.12
C ALA A 287 45.29 34.18 -8.73
N GLU A 288 45.62 32.95 -8.38
CA GLU A 288 46.76 32.22 -8.96
C GLU A 288 46.61 32.02 -10.48
N LYS A 289 45.47 31.54 -10.95
CA LYS A 289 45.21 31.28 -12.38
C LYS A 289 45.06 32.55 -13.21
N ARG A 290 44.55 33.67 -12.66
CA ARG A 290 44.58 34.99 -13.32
C ARG A 290 46.00 35.52 -13.50
N ALA A 291 46.86 35.35 -12.49
CA ALA A 291 48.27 35.72 -12.58
C ALA A 291 49.05 34.88 -13.62
N GLU A 292 48.70 33.62 -13.76
CA GLU A 292 49.23 32.73 -14.81
C GLU A 292 48.77 33.17 -16.21
N LEU A 293 47.50 33.47 -16.38
CA LEU A 293 46.89 33.95 -17.63
C LEU A 293 47.47 35.31 -18.07
N ALA A 294 47.74 36.21 -17.14
CA ALA A 294 48.32 37.53 -17.42
C ALA A 294 49.75 37.47 -17.95
N LYS A 295 50.50 36.40 -17.74
CA LYS A 295 51.86 36.18 -18.24
C LYS A 295 51.87 35.68 -19.70
N ILE A 296 50.75 35.29 -20.25
CA ILE A 296 50.68 34.71 -21.60
C ILE A 296 50.22 35.79 -22.63
N PRO A 297 50.94 36.06 -23.75
CA PRO A 297 50.66 37.13 -24.74
C PRO A 297 49.28 36.99 -25.43
N SER A 298 48.62 38.09 -25.83
CA SER A 298 47.21 38.18 -26.12
C SER A 298 46.76 38.31 -27.56
N ASP A 299 45.74 37.50 -27.96
CA ASP A 299 44.97 37.65 -29.21
C ASP A 299 43.50 38.06 -28.86
N LYS A 300 43.16 39.31 -29.15
CA LYS A 300 42.05 40.01 -28.47
C LYS A 300 40.64 39.57 -28.92
N ALA A 301 40.44 39.13 -30.13
CA ALA A 301 39.10 38.84 -30.66
C ALA A 301 38.59 37.43 -30.27
N LEU A 302 39.46 36.43 -30.34
CA LEU A 302 39.12 35.06 -29.95
C LEU A 302 39.00 34.89 -28.44
N ARG A 303 39.64 35.75 -27.67
CA ARG A 303 39.49 35.81 -26.20
C ARG A 303 38.12 36.24 -25.76
N ASN A 304 37.59 37.28 -26.38
CA ASN A 304 36.27 37.79 -26.00
C ASN A 304 35.17 36.73 -26.30
N ALA A 305 35.37 35.92 -27.31
CA ALA A 305 34.46 34.84 -27.63
C ALA A 305 34.56 33.69 -26.60
N ILE A 306 35.76 33.29 -26.20
CA ILE A 306 36.01 32.26 -25.18
C ILE A 306 35.46 32.71 -23.79
N ASP A 307 35.72 33.95 -23.40
CA ASP A 307 35.26 34.49 -22.13
C ASP A 307 33.71 34.56 -22.07
N ALA A 308 33.09 34.96 -23.16
CA ALA A 308 31.62 34.98 -23.25
C ALA A 308 31.00 33.57 -23.16
N ASP A 309 31.55 32.60 -23.90
CA ASP A 309 31.08 31.22 -23.88
C ASP A 309 31.34 30.53 -22.52
N ALA A 310 32.45 30.86 -21.86
CA ALA A 310 32.77 30.32 -20.54
C ALA A 310 31.85 30.91 -19.45
N ALA A 311 31.52 32.20 -19.54
CA ALA A 311 30.55 32.82 -18.63
C ALA A 311 29.15 32.24 -18.78
N GLU A 312 28.70 32.01 -20.02
CA GLU A 312 27.43 31.36 -20.29
C GLU A 312 27.41 29.92 -19.77
N LEU A 313 28.49 29.17 -19.97
CA LEU A 313 28.62 27.79 -19.45
C LEU A 313 28.55 27.76 -17.92
N ALA A 314 29.20 28.72 -17.23
CA ALA A 314 29.14 28.83 -15.79
C ALA A 314 27.72 29.08 -15.28
N ASP A 315 26.95 29.94 -16.00
CA ASP A 315 25.55 30.22 -15.66
C ASP A 315 24.64 29.00 -15.84
N VAL A 316 24.76 28.33 -16.97
CA VAL A 316 23.96 27.12 -17.25
C VAL A 316 24.24 26.00 -16.26
N ARG A 317 25.48 25.82 -15.83
CA ARG A 317 25.84 24.85 -14.77
C ARG A 317 25.28 25.18 -13.39
N ARG A 318 25.11 26.50 -13.09
CA ARG A 318 24.38 26.90 -11.87
C ARG A 318 22.91 26.48 -11.93
N GLN A 319 22.30 26.74 -13.09
CA GLN A 319 20.91 26.36 -13.32
C GLN A 319 20.71 24.84 -13.27
N GLU A 320 21.65 24.09 -13.86
CA GLU A 320 21.62 22.60 -13.82
C GLU A 320 21.62 22.09 -12.39
N ARG A 321 22.52 22.62 -11.51
CA ARG A 321 22.57 22.17 -10.11
C ARG A 321 21.28 22.45 -9.36
N SER A 322 20.75 23.65 -9.50
CA SER A 322 19.45 23.99 -8.89
C SER A 322 18.34 23.04 -9.39
N MET A 323 18.42 22.68 -10.67
CA MET A 323 17.45 21.75 -11.27
C MET A 323 17.67 20.31 -10.79
N VAL A 324 18.92 19.85 -10.58
CA VAL A 324 19.24 18.55 -9.97
C VAL A 324 18.63 18.44 -8.59
N GLU A 325 18.87 19.44 -7.73
CA GLU A 325 18.28 19.45 -6.39
C GLU A 325 16.73 19.48 -6.42
N HIS A 326 16.18 20.13 -7.45
CA HIS A 326 14.72 20.15 -7.64
C HIS A 326 14.21 18.77 -8.07
N ALA A 327 14.90 18.11 -9.01
CA ALA A 327 14.54 16.78 -9.48
C ALA A 327 14.69 15.71 -8.38
N GLU A 328 15.79 15.76 -7.61
CA GLU A 328 16.00 14.85 -6.48
C GLU A 328 14.91 15.00 -5.42
N ARG A 329 14.53 16.26 -5.11
CA ARG A 329 13.41 16.52 -4.18
C ARG A 329 12.07 16.02 -4.73
N ALA A 330 11.82 16.19 -6.03
CA ALA A 330 10.62 15.70 -6.67
C ALA A 330 10.54 14.16 -6.66
N VAL A 331 11.66 13.48 -6.97
CA VAL A 331 11.76 12.01 -6.90
C VAL A 331 11.60 11.50 -5.47
N ALA A 332 12.24 12.16 -4.49
CA ALA A 332 12.10 11.80 -3.09
C ALA A 332 10.64 11.94 -2.62
N ALA A 333 9.99 13.07 -2.96
CA ALA A 333 8.59 13.31 -2.66
C ALA A 333 7.66 12.28 -3.32
N LEU A 334 7.93 11.89 -4.57
CA LEU A 334 7.17 10.87 -5.27
C LEU A 334 7.27 9.50 -4.57
N ARG A 335 8.49 9.10 -4.18
CA ARG A 335 8.72 7.84 -3.45
C ARG A 335 8.00 7.83 -2.11
N GLU A 336 8.09 8.92 -1.37
CA GLU A 336 7.42 9.07 -0.08
C GLU A 336 5.90 9.00 -0.19
N LEU A 337 5.32 9.78 -1.12
CA LEU A 337 3.88 9.78 -1.36
C LEU A 337 3.36 8.42 -1.82
N THR A 338 4.14 7.71 -2.64
CA THR A 338 3.80 6.36 -3.09
C THR A 338 3.80 5.35 -1.93
N ALA A 339 4.72 5.49 -0.96
CA ALA A 339 4.77 4.62 0.22
C ALA A 339 3.59 4.88 1.20
N VAL A 340 3.24 6.15 1.46
CA VAL A 340 2.07 6.51 2.29
C VAL A 340 0.77 5.97 1.70
N HIS A 341 0.59 6.11 0.38
CA HIS A 341 -0.61 5.61 -0.28
C HIS A 341 -0.76 4.09 -0.15
N GLN A 342 0.34 3.33 -0.23
CA GLN A 342 0.32 1.89 -0.03
C GLN A 342 -0.03 1.48 1.40
N GLU A 343 0.32 2.27 2.41
CA GLU A 343 -0.02 2.02 3.82
C GLU A 343 -1.49 2.32 4.10
N ASP A 344 -2.02 3.48 3.67
CA ASP A 344 -3.45 3.83 3.85
C ASP A 344 -4.38 2.75 3.26
N ARG A 345 -3.99 2.18 2.12
CA ARG A 345 -4.73 1.07 1.50
C ARG A 345 -4.75 -0.21 2.34
N ARG A 346 -3.66 -0.50 3.04
CA ARG A 346 -3.58 -1.67 3.92
C ARG A 346 -4.38 -1.47 5.21
N ASP A 347 -4.32 -0.27 5.77
CA ASP A 347 -5.05 0.06 7.01
C ASP A 347 -6.56 -0.12 6.84
N LEU A 348 -7.10 0.35 5.71
CA LEU A 348 -8.53 0.17 5.39
C LEU A 348 -8.91 -1.31 5.28
N GLN A 349 -8.09 -2.10 4.56
CA GLN A 349 -8.35 -3.54 4.43
C GLN A 349 -8.37 -4.24 5.79
N THR A 350 -7.37 -3.94 6.62
CA THR A 350 -7.20 -4.53 7.94
C THR A 350 -8.40 -4.23 8.86
N HIS A 351 -8.93 -3.01 8.78
CA HIS A 351 -10.09 -2.64 9.58
C HIS A 351 -11.38 -3.36 9.11
N MET A 352 -11.57 -3.48 7.79
CA MET A 352 -12.71 -4.22 7.23
C MET A 352 -12.70 -5.70 7.61
N ASP A 353 -11.50 -6.29 7.63
CA ASP A 353 -11.31 -7.68 8.04
C ASP A 353 -11.61 -7.88 9.53
N ALA A 354 -11.18 -6.95 10.40
CA ALA A 354 -11.44 -6.99 11.84
C ALA A 354 -12.94 -6.81 12.17
N MET A 355 -13.64 -5.92 11.48
CA MET A 355 -15.08 -5.74 11.62
C MET A 355 -15.86 -7.00 11.25
N SER A 356 -15.47 -7.65 10.14
CA SER A 356 -16.11 -8.88 9.68
C SER A 356 -15.92 -10.03 10.67
N ALA A 357 -14.73 -10.14 11.25
CA ALA A 357 -14.42 -11.12 12.29
C ALA A 357 -15.25 -10.89 13.55
N THR A 358 -15.34 -9.64 14.03
CA THR A 358 -16.14 -9.30 15.22
C THR A 358 -17.62 -9.65 15.05
N ALA A 359 -18.16 -9.44 13.85
CA ALA A 359 -19.54 -9.79 13.53
C ALA A 359 -19.80 -11.31 13.58
N VAL A 360 -18.81 -12.12 13.21
CA VAL A 360 -18.89 -13.59 13.32
C VAL A 360 -18.82 -14.04 14.78
N PHE A 361 -17.87 -13.50 15.54
CA PHE A 361 -17.63 -13.93 16.92
C PHE A 361 -18.78 -13.55 17.87
N ARG A 362 -19.48 -12.44 17.65
CA ARG A 362 -20.66 -12.06 18.45
C ARG A 362 -21.87 -12.99 18.28
N ARG A 363 -21.87 -13.86 17.26
CA ARG A 363 -22.95 -14.83 17.02
C ARG A 363 -22.69 -16.20 17.65
N LEU A 364 -21.50 -16.40 18.22
CA LEU A 364 -21.19 -17.66 18.88
C LEU A 364 -21.96 -17.76 20.21
N GLU A 365 -22.81 -18.78 20.26
CA GLU A 365 -23.47 -19.14 21.53
C GLU A 365 -22.57 -20.07 22.35
N PRO A 366 -21.94 -19.58 23.41
CA PRO A 366 -21.09 -20.41 24.25
C PRO A 366 -21.89 -21.52 24.94
N LYS A 367 -21.42 -22.77 24.81
CA LYS A 367 -22.03 -23.94 25.52
C LYS A 367 -21.37 -24.18 26.86
N CYS A 368 -20.09 -23.87 27.00
CA CYS A 368 -19.29 -24.03 28.22
C CYS A 368 -18.26 -22.91 28.37
N CYS A 369 -17.72 -22.75 29.54
CA CYS A 369 -16.63 -21.81 29.82
C CYS A 369 -15.31 -22.37 29.26
N PRO A 370 -14.57 -21.65 28.41
CA PRO A 370 -13.35 -22.16 27.78
C PRO A 370 -12.16 -22.33 28.74
N ARG A 371 -12.28 -21.87 29.99
CA ARG A 371 -11.25 -22.02 31.03
C ARG A 371 -11.47 -23.23 31.93
N CYS A 372 -12.73 -23.62 32.17
CA CYS A 372 -13.03 -24.66 33.16
C CYS A 372 -14.07 -25.68 32.65
N ASP A 373 -14.44 -25.68 31.40
CA ASP A 373 -15.38 -26.56 30.72
C ASP A 373 -16.77 -26.70 31.38
N HIS A 374 -17.07 -25.88 32.40
CA HIS A 374 -18.40 -25.87 33.03
C HIS A 374 -19.46 -25.37 32.00
N THR A 375 -20.53 -26.14 31.88
CA THR A 375 -21.68 -25.78 31.07
C THR A 375 -22.35 -24.52 31.58
N ILE A 376 -22.63 -23.59 30.68
CA ILE A 376 -23.33 -22.34 30.99
C ILE A 376 -24.81 -22.67 31.20
N SER A 377 -25.33 -22.33 32.37
CA SER A 377 -26.73 -22.62 32.72
C SER A 377 -27.72 -21.87 31.83
N LYS A 378 -28.87 -22.48 31.59
CA LYS A 378 -29.96 -21.83 30.82
C LYS A 378 -30.35 -20.46 31.38
N VAL A 379 -30.36 -20.31 32.72
CA VAL A 379 -30.63 -19.05 33.40
C VAL A 379 -29.66 -17.92 33.03
N LYS A 380 -28.35 -18.25 32.88
CA LYS A 380 -27.35 -17.27 32.43
C LYS A 380 -27.50 -16.89 30.97
N LYS A 381 -27.95 -17.81 30.13
CA LYS A 381 -28.25 -17.53 28.71
C LYS A 381 -29.51 -16.68 28.51
N GLU A 382 -30.53 -16.92 29.36
CA GLU A 382 -31.76 -16.11 29.37
C GLU A 382 -31.46 -14.70 29.91
N LEU A 383 -30.55 -14.58 30.90
CA LEU A 383 -30.10 -13.29 31.40
C LEU A 383 -29.30 -12.50 30.33
N GLU A 384 -28.50 -13.17 29.55
CA GLU A 384 -27.79 -12.55 28.41
C GLU A 384 -28.72 -11.92 27.40
N SER A 385 -29.82 -12.61 27.07
CA SER A 385 -30.85 -12.09 26.14
C SER A 385 -31.68 -10.95 26.72
N SER A 386 -31.87 -10.89 28.05
CA SER A 386 -32.69 -9.88 28.71
C SER A 386 -31.92 -8.67 29.23
N THR A 387 -30.66 -8.82 29.62
CA THR A 387 -29.85 -7.76 30.23
C THR A 387 -28.65 -7.34 29.40
N HIS A 388 -28.45 -7.98 28.24
CA HIS A 388 -27.27 -7.75 27.34
C HIS A 388 -25.93 -7.90 28.07
N SER A 389 -25.85 -8.84 29.01
CA SER A 389 -24.65 -9.15 29.76
C SER A 389 -24.16 -10.54 29.43
N CYS A 390 -22.86 -10.70 29.16
CA CYS A 390 -22.22 -11.93 28.72
C CYS A 390 -22.53 -13.11 29.64
N SER A 391 -23.03 -14.21 29.10
CA SER A 391 -23.37 -15.44 29.85
C SER A 391 -22.16 -16.13 30.49
N VAL A 392 -20.93 -15.80 30.07
CA VAL A 392 -19.68 -16.37 30.61
C VAL A 392 -19.13 -15.55 31.78
N CYS A 393 -18.97 -14.22 31.60
CA CYS A 393 -18.32 -13.35 32.59
C CYS A 393 -19.27 -12.38 33.31
N GLY A 394 -20.50 -12.17 32.80
CA GLY A 394 -21.47 -11.25 33.39
C GLY A 394 -21.30 -9.76 33.04
N GLU A 395 -20.24 -9.40 32.29
CA GLU A 395 -20.03 -8.03 31.86
C GLU A 395 -21.05 -7.60 30.79
N SER A 396 -21.35 -6.33 30.76
CA SER A 396 -22.31 -5.74 29.80
C SER A 396 -21.72 -5.79 28.38
N ILE A 397 -22.48 -6.36 27.45
CA ILE A 397 -22.16 -6.37 26.02
C ILE A 397 -22.55 -5.00 25.46
N THR A 398 -21.75 -4.00 25.73
CA THR A 398 -21.97 -2.66 25.16
C THR A 398 -21.57 -2.63 23.70
N SER A 399 -22.48 -2.16 22.86
CA SER A 399 -22.14 -1.83 21.47
C SER A 399 -21.26 -0.58 21.48
N SER A 400 -20.03 -0.73 21.05
CA SER A 400 -19.18 0.44 20.86
C SER A 400 -19.54 1.13 19.53
N GLU A 401 -19.74 2.41 19.51
CA GLU A 401 -20.16 3.21 18.33
C GLU A 401 -19.01 3.61 17.37
N ASP A 402 -17.81 3.05 17.46
CA ASP A 402 -16.61 3.53 16.77
C ASP A 402 -16.32 2.89 15.38
N GLY A 403 -17.01 1.84 14.97
CA GLY A 403 -16.65 1.04 13.78
C GLY A 403 -16.92 1.68 12.42
N GLU A 404 -18.08 2.31 12.23
CA GLU A 404 -18.43 2.91 10.93
C GLU A 404 -17.73 4.27 10.71
N THR A 405 -17.37 4.96 11.79
CA THR A 405 -16.66 6.24 11.70
C THR A 405 -15.22 6.05 11.24
N ILE A 406 -14.51 5.05 11.77
CA ILE A 406 -13.12 4.72 11.34
C ILE A 406 -13.08 4.28 9.87
N LYS A 407 -14.07 3.54 9.39
CA LYS A 407 -14.13 3.11 7.98
C LYS A 407 -14.27 4.30 7.03
N ALA A 408 -15.13 5.28 7.35
CA ALA A 408 -15.29 6.48 6.54
C ALA A 408 -13.99 7.32 6.49
N GLU A 409 -13.31 7.49 7.63
CA GLU A 409 -12.01 8.16 7.73
C GLU A 409 -10.93 7.50 6.86
N LEU A 410 -10.92 6.15 6.81
CA LEU A 410 -9.91 5.39 6.07
C LEU A 410 -10.15 5.44 4.56
N GLN A 411 -11.40 5.50 4.11
CA GLN A 411 -11.74 5.66 2.69
C GLN A 411 -11.34 7.04 2.15
N GLU A 412 -11.53 8.09 2.95
CA GLU A 412 -11.15 9.44 2.57
C GLU A 412 -9.62 9.61 2.46
N ARG A 413 -8.87 8.99 3.38
CA ARG A 413 -7.40 8.98 3.33
C ARG A 413 -6.85 8.38 2.03
N VAL A 414 -7.40 7.27 1.56
CA VAL A 414 -6.91 6.58 0.35
C VAL A 414 -7.09 7.43 -0.91
N ALA A 415 -8.25 8.08 -1.12
CA ALA A 415 -8.47 8.92 -2.31
C ALA A 415 -7.56 10.16 -2.34
N ALA A 416 -7.22 10.71 -1.16
CA ALA A 416 -6.32 11.86 -1.06
C ALA A 416 -4.86 11.50 -1.40
N SER A 417 -4.38 10.34 -0.96
CA SER A 417 -3.01 9.92 -1.24
C SER A 417 -2.79 9.57 -2.73
N GLU A 418 -3.78 9.02 -3.46
CA GLU A 418 -3.69 8.79 -4.91
C GLU A 418 -3.46 10.08 -5.71
N ALA A 419 -4.29 11.07 -5.45
CA ALA A 419 -4.16 12.37 -6.08
C ALA A 419 -2.79 13.02 -5.79
N ALA A 420 -2.19 12.76 -4.63
CA ALA A 420 -0.87 13.26 -4.28
C ALA A 420 0.25 12.61 -5.13
N VAL A 421 0.20 11.28 -5.33
CA VAL A 421 1.17 10.55 -6.16
C VAL A 421 1.12 11.02 -7.62
N ALA A 422 -0.06 11.14 -8.23
CA ALA A 422 -0.19 11.59 -9.61
C ALA A 422 0.47 12.95 -9.85
N ARG A 423 0.34 13.85 -8.92
CA ARG A 423 0.94 15.19 -8.97
C ARG A 423 2.45 15.18 -8.78
N ALA A 424 2.96 14.33 -7.91
CA ALA A 424 4.40 14.19 -7.73
C ALA A 424 5.05 13.59 -8.98
N SER A 425 4.39 12.66 -9.68
CA SER A 425 4.85 12.11 -10.96
C SER A 425 5.04 13.19 -12.01
N THR A 426 4.02 14.03 -12.26
CA THR A 426 4.11 15.11 -13.24
C THR A 426 5.25 16.10 -12.92
N LYS A 427 5.42 16.47 -11.63
CA LYS A 427 6.52 17.34 -11.23
C LYS A 427 7.90 16.70 -11.44
N THR A 428 8.00 15.39 -11.27
CA THR A 428 9.24 14.65 -11.52
C THR A 428 9.58 14.67 -13.01
N GLU A 429 8.60 14.40 -13.87
CA GLU A 429 8.76 14.43 -15.34
C GLU A 429 9.14 15.83 -15.84
N GLU A 430 8.50 16.89 -15.32
CA GLU A 430 8.83 18.28 -15.66
C GLU A 430 10.27 18.65 -15.24
N ALA A 431 10.68 18.22 -14.03
CA ALA A 431 12.03 18.51 -13.53
C ALA A 431 13.11 17.73 -14.30
N GLU A 432 12.86 16.48 -14.66
CA GLU A 432 13.76 15.66 -15.49
C GLU A 432 13.88 16.22 -16.91
N GLY A 433 12.77 16.65 -17.52
CA GLY A 433 12.76 17.31 -18.82
C GLY A 433 13.56 18.63 -18.82
N GLY A 434 13.39 19.45 -17.79
CA GLY A 434 14.17 20.66 -17.59
C GLY A 434 15.67 20.38 -17.46
N LEU A 435 16.03 19.34 -16.69
CA LEU A 435 17.41 18.91 -16.50
C LEU A 435 18.06 18.44 -17.80
N ALA A 436 17.34 17.65 -18.60
CA ALA A 436 17.83 17.17 -19.90
C ALA A 436 18.11 18.35 -20.86
N THR A 437 17.27 19.37 -20.86
CA THR A 437 17.44 20.59 -21.68
C THR A 437 18.70 21.37 -21.28
N LEU A 438 18.96 21.54 -19.98
CA LEU A 438 20.14 22.24 -19.49
C LEU A 438 21.43 21.47 -19.82
N ARG A 439 21.43 20.15 -19.70
CA ARG A 439 22.56 19.29 -20.07
C ARG A 439 22.91 19.37 -21.55
N ALA A 440 21.90 19.35 -22.42
CA ALA A 440 22.11 19.53 -23.86
C ALA A 440 22.76 20.91 -24.17
N LYS A 441 22.34 21.96 -23.46
CA LYS A 441 22.95 23.29 -23.63
C LYS A 441 24.41 23.35 -23.15
N ILE A 442 24.74 22.67 -22.05
CA ILE A 442 26.12 22.52 -21.55
C ILE A 442 27.00 21.86 -22.61
N ASP A 443 26.56 20.77 -23.24
CA ASP A 443 27.31 20.06 -24.27
C ASP A 443 27.57 20.93 -25.48
N ILE A 444 26.60 21.72 -25.93
CA ILE A 444 26.76 22.66 -27.06
C ILE A 444 27.83 23.73 -26.71
N LEU A 445 27.77 24.32 -25.51
CA LEU A 445 28.72 25.36 -25.09
C LEU A 445 30.13 24.82 -24.92
N GLN A 446 30.29 23.60 -24.41
CA GLN A 446 31.59 22.92 -24.31
C GLN A 446 32.20 22.65 -25.69
N ASN A 447 31.43 22.12 -26.63
CA ASN A 447 31.88 21.86 -27.99
C ASN A 447 32.27 23.17 -28.72
N ARG A 448 31.54 24.27 -28.49
CA ARG A 448 31.86 25.59 -29.06
C ARG A 448 33.17 26.14 -28.46
N LEU A 449 33.33 26.06 -27.15
CA LEU A 449 34.57 26.44 -26.44
C LEU A 449 35.80 25.64 -26.98
N GLU A 450 35.68 24.32 -27.16
CA GLU A 450 36.72 23.48 -27.71
C GLU A 450 37.07 23.84 -29.16
N SER A 451 36.10 24.16 -30.00
CA SER A 451 36.34 24.53 -31.41
C SER A 451 37.07 25.85 -31.55
N THR A 452 36.58 26.89 -30.85
CA THR A 452 37.22 28.22 -30.84
C THR A 452 38.62 28.18 -30.26
N SER A 453 38.84 27.29 -29.36
CA SER A 453 40.12 27.05 -28.70
C SER A 453 41.18 26.38 -29.60
N ARG A 454 40.75 25.46 -30.48
CA ARG A 454 41.65 24.86 -31.48
C ARG A 454 42.14 25.86 -32.53
N GLU A 455 41.34 26.89 -32.82
CA GLU A 455 41.70 27.95 -33.78
C GLU A 455 42.79 28.88 -33.25
N LEU A 456 43.07 28.94 -31.97
CA LEU A 456 44.10 29.78 -31.36
C LEU A 456 45.53 29.26 -31.50
N GLY A 457 45.79 28.12 -32.17
CA GLY A 457 47.13 27.60 -32.54
C GLY A 457 48.09 27.44 -31.35
N SER A 458 49.09 28.33 -31.17
CA SER A 458 50.08 28.27 -30.06
C SER A 458 49.51 28.58 -28.67
N ALA A 459 48.22 28.74 -28.53
CA ALA A 459 47.52 29.19 -27.34
C ALA A 459 46.95 28.08 -26.44
N VAL A 460 47.37 26.80 -26.62
CA VAL A 460 46.88 25.68 -25.78
C VAL A 460 47.03 26.00 -24.26
N ARG A 461 48.17 26.46 -23.85
CA ARG A 461 48.37 26.88 -22.42
C ARG A 461 47.51 28.05 -21.99
N ARG A 462 47.27 28.99 -22.88
CA ARG A 462 46.47 30.15 -22.60
C ARG A 462 44.97 29.80 -22.52
N GLN A 463 44.58 28.93 -23.42
CA GLN A 463 43.26 28.35 -23.43
C GLN A 463 42.97 27.59 -22.14
N GLU A 464 43.87 26.70 -21.74
CA GLU A 464 43.75 25.97 -20.48
C GLU A 464 43.63 26.93 -19.28
N ALA A 465 44.48 27.98 -19.27
CA ALA A 465 44.45 29.00 -18.21
C ALA A 465 43.13 29.85 -18.24
N ALA A 466 42.65 30.25 -19.46
CA ALA A 466 41.39 31.00 -19.59
C ALA A 466 40.18 30.14 -19.24
N ILE A 467 40.13 28.86 -19.64
CA ILE A 467 39.08 27.92 -19.23
C ILE A 467 39.14 27.71 -17.69
N ALA A 468 40.34 27.54 -17.15
CA ALA A 468 40.49 27.39 -15.69
C ALA A 468 40.03 28.65 -14.92
N VAL A 469 40.35 29.87 -15.42
CA VAL A 469 39.89 31.13 -14.85
C VAL A 469 38.37 31.24 -14.95
N ALA A 470 37.78 31.01 -16.14
CA ALA A 470 36.35 31.07 -16.34
C ALA A 470 35.60 30.00 -15.53
N ALA A 471 36.16 28.81 -15.42
CA ALA A 471 35.60 27.76 -14.57
C ALA A 471 35.65 28.11 -13.08
N LEU A 472 36.73 28.75 -12.63
CA LEU A 472 36.87 29.22 -11.24
C LEU A 472 36.03 30.47 -10.96
N GLU A 473 35.88 31.38 -11.94
CA GLU A 473 34.95 32.53 -11.84
C GLU A 473 33.51 32.06 -11.76
N GLY A 474 33.08 31.11 -12.62
CA GLY A 474 31.76 30.51 -12.53
C GLY A 474 31.54 29.79 -11.20
N ARG A 475 32.53 29.06 -10.69
CA ARG A 475 32.47 28.42 -9.37
C ARG A 475 32.44 29.44 -8.23
N LEU A 476 33.15 30.57 -8.36
CA LEU A 476 33.13 31.63 -7.35
C LEU A 476 31.81 32.39 -7.35
N GLU A 477 31.32 32.74 -8.52
CA GLU A 477 30.01 33.37 -8.68
C GLU A 477 28.89 32.44 -8.20
N GLU A 478 28.97 31.16 -8.54
CA GLU A 478 28.09 30.14 -8.01
C GLU A 478 28.18 30.03 -6.48
N ALA A 479 29.39 29.98 -5.94
CA ALA A 479 29.60 29.96 -4.48
C ALA A 479 29.13 31.26 -3.82
N SER A 480 29.15 32.38 -4.55
CA SER A 480 28.75 33.73 -4.06
C SER A 480 27.26 34.02 -4.27
N ILE A 481 26.64 33.45 -5.34
CA ILE A 481 25.22 33.52 -5.66
C ILE A 481 24.48 32.30 -5.08
N SER A 482 25.25 31.31 -4.56
CA SER A 482 24.54 30.35 -3.72
C SER A 482 23.78 31.19 -2.70
N PRO A 483 22.48 31.39 -2.88
CA PRO A 483 21.73 32.08 -1.89
C PRO A 483 22.05 31.29 -0.64
N VAL A 484 22.52 31.98 0.39
CA VAL A 484 22.11 31.56 1.71
C VAL A 484 20.67 31.23 1.50
N ALA A 485 20.35 29.93 1.47
CA ALA A 485 18.99 29.51 1.18
C ALA A 485 18.17 30.34 2.13
N GLN A 486 17.43 31.31 1.60
CA GLN A 486 16.48 32.04 2.44
C GLN A 486 15.75 30.91 3.11
N ALA A 487 15.78 30.92 4.44
CA ALA A 487 15.03 29.93 5.21
C ALA A 487 13.72 29.80 4.49
N ASP A 488 13.46 28.60 3.96
CA ASP A 488 12.31 28.34 3.10
C ASP A 488 11.13 28.74 3.96
N ASP A 489 10.66 29.98 3.79
CA ASP A 489 9.59 30.57 4.63
C ASP A 489 8.27 29.95 4.18
N ARG A 490 8.17 28.65 4.48
CA ARG A 490 6.95 27.87 4.30
C ARG A 490 6.10 27.85 5.56
N SER A 491 6.26 28.83 6.43
CA SER A 491 5.49 28.90 7.68
C SER A 491 3.98 28.96 7.41
N ASP A 492 3.58 29.78 6.43
CA ASP A 492 2.18 29.89 6.02
C ASP A 492 1.68 28.60 5.36
N GLU A 493 2.50 27.97 4.53
CA GLU A 493 2.19 26.67 3.92
C GLU A 493 2.01 25.58 4.99
N LEU A 494 2.90 25.51 5.98
CA LEU A 494 2.76 24.60 7.13
C LEU A 494 1.51 24.89 7.96
N LYS A 495 1.19 26.16 8.20
CA LYS A 495 -0.02 26.57 8.93
C LYS A 495 -1.27 26.10 8.20
N ILE A 496 -1.33 26.30 6.88
CA ILE A 496 -2.44 25.83 6.03
C ILE A 496 -2.51 24.31 6.04
N LEU A 497 -1.41 23.60 5.83
CA LEU A 497 -1.39 22.12 5.83
C LEU A 497 -1.79 21.56 7.20
N SER A 498 -1.38 22.18 8.30
CA SER A 498 -1.83 21.81 9.64
C SER A 498 -3.35 21.95 9.81
N ALA A 499 -3.91 23.04 9.29
CA ALA A 499 -5.36 23.25 9.30
C ALA A 499 -6.10 22.23 8.41
N VAL A 500 -5.55 21.92 7.22
CA VAL A 500 -6.09 20.87 6.33
C VAL A 500 -6.11 19.52 7.04
N VAL A 501 -5.01 19.14 7.69
CA VAL A 501 -4.94 17.90 8.47
C VAL A 501 -6.00 17.88 9.57
N ALA A 502 -6.07 18.92 10.38
CA ALA A 502 -6.98 18.98 11.52
C ALA A 502 -8.46 18.93 11.12
N GLU A 503 -8.87 19.73 10.12
CA GLU A 503 -10.24 19.76 9.63
C GLU A 503 -10.65 18.46 8.93
N THR A 504 -9.74 17.86 8.18
CA THR A 504 -9.98 16.60 7.51
C THR A 504 -10.04 15.44 8.52
N GLU A 505 -9.16 15.44 9.52
CA GLU A 505 -9.16 14.43 10.59
C GLU A 505 -10.46 14.46 11.43
N ALA A 506 -10.98 15.65 11.71
CA ALA A 506 -12.26 15.79 12.41
C ALA A 506 -13.42 15.16 11.61
N ARG A 507 -13.46 15.39 10.28
CA ARG A 507 -14.47 14.81 9.37
C ARG A 507 -14.35 13.29 9.28
N VAL A 508 -13.12 12.81 9.10
CA VAL A 508 -12.80 11.39 9.10
C VAL A 508 -13.22 10.73 10.41
N LYS A 509 -12.93 11.34 11.56
CA LYS A 509 -13.28 10.82 12.87
C LYS A 509 -14.79 10.73 13.07
N ALA A 510 -15.55 11.73 12.61
CA ALA A 510 -16.99 11.76 12.75
C ALA A 510 -17.70 10.56 12.10
N VAL A 511 -17.17 10.02 11.00
CA VAL A 511 -17.72 8.84 10.31
C VAL A 511 -17.09 7.54 10.79
N ARG A 512 -15.78 7.54 10.99
CA ARG A 512 -15.00 6.38 11.43
C ARG A 512 -15.49 5.79 12.73
N ASP A 513 -15.73 6.65 13.72
CA ASP A 513 -15.98 6.19 15.08
C ASP A 513 -17.28 5.37 15.18
N GLY A 514 -18.33 5.66 14.42
CA GLY A 514 -19.53 4.81 14.29
C GLY A 514 -19.24 3.46 13.61
N LEU A 515 -18.51 3.48 12.48
CA LEU A 515 -18.13 2.26 11.75
C LEU A 515 -17.34 1.27 12.61
N LEU A 516 -16.37 1.77 13.38
CA LEU A 516 -15.55 0.92 14.26
C LEU A 516 -16.36 0.30 15.39
N THR A 517 -17.42 0.98 15.84
CA THR A 517 -18.35 0.43 16.80
C THR A 517 -19.10 -0.77 16.23
N ASP A 518 -19.71 -0.59 15.07
CA ASP A 518 -20.48 -1.65 14.43
C ASP A 518 -19.58 -2.85 14.10
N VAL A 519 -18.36 -2.58 13.59
CA VAL A 519 -17.37 -3.61 13.34
C VAL A 519 -16.94 -4.34 14.61
N SER A 520 -16.69 -3.61 15.70
CA SER A 520 -16.31 -4.20 16.98
C SER A 520 -17.40 -5.10 17.52
N ALA A 521 -18.66 -4.66 17.40
CA ALA A 521 -19.83 -5.44 17.77
C ALA A 521 -19.91 -6.74 16.94
N ARG A 522 -19.82 -6.61 15.63
CA ARG A 522 -19.89 -7.74 14.71
C ARG A 522 -18.69 -8.70 14.84
N LEU A 523 -17.50 -8.18 15.12
CA LEU A 523 -16.31 -9.00 15.40
C LEU A 523 -16.54 -9.93 16.59
N VAL A 524 -17.15 -9.46 17.67
CA VAL A 524 -17.47 -10.32 18.83
C VAL A 524 -18.46 -11.43 18.45
N GLU A 525 -19.50 -11.10 17.66
CA GLU A 525 -20.46 -12.11 17.18
C GLU A 525 -19.73 -13.20 16.37
N TYR A 526 -18.90 -12.82 15.41
CA TYR A 526 -18.15 -13.75 14.61
C TYR A 526 -17.09 -14.53 15.40
N ALA A 527 -16.36 -13.87 16.29
CA ALA A 527 -15.40 -14.53 17.15
C ALA A 527 -16.05 -15.62 18.02
N ARG A 528 -17.24 -15.34 18.57
CA ARG A 528 -18.02 -16.34 19.30
C ARG A 528 -18.50 -17.48 18.41
N ALA A 529 -19.00 -17.17 17.20
CA ALA A 529 -19.38 -18.17 16.23
C ALA A 529 -18.21 -19.08 15.81
N PHE A 530 -16.98 -18.58 15.90
CA PHE A 530 -15.76 -19.34 15.67
C PHE A 530 -15.17 -20.02 16.93
N GLY A 531 -15.96 -20.17 18.00
CA GLY A 531 -15.59 -20.90 19.21
C GLY A 531 -14.87 -20.07 20.28
N MET A 532 -14.88 -18.73 20.21
CA MET A 532 -14.37 -17.87 21.28
C MET A 532 -15.50 -17.48 22.27
N GLU A 533 -16.09 -18.47 22.91
CA GLU A 533 -17.27 -18.29 23.77
C GLU A 533 -17.05 -17.32 24.95
N ASN A 534 -15.81 -17.24 25.42
CA ASN A 534 -15.41 -16.39 26.54
C ASN A 534 -15.10 -14.94 26.15
N LEU A 535 -15.18 -14.57 24.87
CA LEU A 535 -15.00 -13.20 24.44
C LEU A 535 -16.28 -12.39 24.68
N SER A 536 -16.23 -11.46 25.63
CA SER A 536 -17.37 -10.60 25.96
C SER A 536 -17.39 -9.31 25.15
N GLU A 537 -16.21 -8.68 24.95
CA GLU A 537 -16.08 -7.42 24.26
C GLU A 537 -14.85 -7.42 23.36
N ALA A 538 -14.96 -6.67 22.28
CA ALA A 538 -13.84 -6.28 21.46
C ALA A 538 -13.99 -4.79 21.08
N SER A 539 -12.88 -4.07 21.08
CA SER A 539 -12.83 -2.67 20.67
C SER A 539 -11.70 -2.48 19.67
N LEU A 540 -12.07 -2.30 18.42
CA LEU A 540 -11.15 -1.99 17.34
C LEU A 540 -10.97 -0.48 17.27
N LYS A 541 -9.75 0.00 17.46
CA LYS A 541 -9.42 1.43 17.47
C LYS A 541 -8.97 1.91 16.10
N GLY A 542 -9.00 3.22 15.86
CA GLY A 542 -8.59 3.84 14.60
C GLY A 542 -7.13 3.58 14.17
N ASN A 543 -6.27 3.18 15.10
CA ASN A 543 -4.92 2.73 14.84
C ASN A 543 -4.81 1.21 14.57
N ALA A 544 -5.94 0.54 14.32
CA ALA A 544 -6.05 -0.91 14.15
C ALA A 544 -5.65 -1.74 15.38
N ALA A 545 -5.48 -1.12 16.54
CA ALA A 545 -5.29 -1.86 17.78
C ALA A 545 -6.62 -2.49 18.21
N LEU A 546 -6.59 -3.80 18.51
CA LEU A 546 -7.73 -4.56 18.99
C LEU A 546 -7.57 -4.84 20.49
N SER A 547 -8.42 -4.21 21.29
CA SER A 547 -8.57 -4.49 22.71
C SER A 547 -9.73 -5.47 22.91
N LEU A 548 -9.57 -6.39 23.84
CA LEU A 548 -10.50 -7.50 24.07
C LEU A 548 -10.82 -7.61 25.56
N VAL A 549 -12.01 -8.09 25.90
CA VAL A 549 -12.35 -8.58 27.23
C VAL A 549 -12.71 -10.05 27.11
N LYS A 550 -11.90 -10.91 27.75
CA LYS A 550 -11.99 -12.36 27.65
C LYS A 550 -12.10 -12.95 29.06
N GLY A 551 -13.17 -13.70 29.35
CA GLY A 551 -13.41 -14.23 30.68
C GLY A 551 -13.46 -13.14 31.76
N GLY A 552 -13.95 -11.94 31.43
CA GLY A 552 -13.96 -10.78 32.32
C GLY A 552 -12.63 -10.04 32.51
N VAL A 553 -11.56 -10.48 31.81
CA VAL A 553 -10.22 -9.88 31.93
C VAL A 553 -9.86 -9.10 30.67
N PRO A 554 -9.48 -7.82 30.77
CA PRO A 554 -8.98 -7.05 29.64
C PRO A 554 -7.68 -7.65 29.08
N THR A 555 -7.61 -7.78 27.77
CA THR A 555 -6.43 -8.27 27.04
C THR A 555 -6.30 -7.57 25.68
N SER A 556 -5.31 -7.95 24.88
CA SER A 556 -5.10 -7.41 23.54
C SER A 556 -4.85 -8.54 22.54
N TYR A 557 -4.99 -8.23 21.26
CA TYR A 557 -4.73 -9.16 20.16
C TYR A 557 -3.36 -9.84 20.24
N SER A 558 -2.32 -9.11 20.64
CA SER A 558 -0.95 -9.66 20.78
C SER A 558 -0.76 -10.66 21.92
N LYS A 559 -1.70 -10.69 22.89
CA LYS A 559 -1.60 -11.53 24.10
C LYS A 559 -2.48 -12.78 24.04
N VAL A 560 -3.28 -12.97 23.02
CA VAL A 560 -4.11 -14.17 22.85
C VAL A 560 -3.33 -15.27 22.14
N THR A 561 -3.81 -16.52 22.20
CA THR A 561 -3.17 -17.66 21.56
C THR A 561 -3.20 -17.55 20.04
N GLU A 562 -2.34 -18.27 19.33
CA GLU A 562 -2.29 -18.23 17.86
C GLU A 562 -3.61 -18.68 17.22
N GLY A 563 -4.26 -19.71 17.79
CA GLY A 563 -5.59 -20.12 17.33
C GLY A 563 -6.68 -19.06 17.53
N GLU A 564 -6.58 -18.28 18.60
CA GLU A 564 -7.48 -17.14 18.82
C GLU A 564 -7.16 -15.98 17.90
N LYS A 565 -5.87 -15.71 17.62
CA LYS A 565 -5.45 -14.70 16.63
C LYS A 565 -6.00 -15.02 15.24
N LEU A 566 -5.94 -16.28 14.80
CA LEU A 566 -6.52 -16.72 13.54
C LEU A 566 -8.03 -16.40 13.49
N ARG A 567 -8.77 -16.84 14.52
CA ARG A 567 -10.23 -16.62 14.59
C ARG A 567 -10.59 -15.14 14.64
N LEU A 568 -9.86 -14.34 15.40
CA LEU A 568 -10.03 -12.88 15.44
C LEU A 568 -9.69 -12.23 14.10
N LYS A 569 -8.65 -12.69 13.43
CA LYS A 569 -8.26 -12.19 12.11
C LYS A 569 -9.34 -12.45 11.05
N VAL A 570 -9.85 -13.69 11.01
CA VAL A 570 -10.97 -14.05 10.12
C VAL A 570 -12.23 -13.27 10.49
N ALA A 571 -12.57 -13.20 11.79
CA ALA A 571 -13.73 -12.46 12.27
C ALA A 571 -13.65 -10.96 11.94
N ALA A 572 -12.46 -10.36 12.04
CA ALA A 572 -12.23 -8.95 11.71
C ALA A 572 -12.47 -8.68 10.22
N VAL A 573 -11.90 -9.51 9.33
CA VAL A 573 -12.11 -9.40 7.87
C VAL A 573 -13.61 -9.48 7.55
N LEU A 574 -14.29 -10.48 8.06
CA LEU A 574 -15.72 -10.71 7.77
C LEU A 574 -16.61 -9.60 8.34
N ALA A 575 -16.33 -9.12 9.56
CA ALA A 575 -17.06 -8.01 10.15
C ALA A 575 -16.90 -6.72 9.33
N MET A 576 -15.69 -6.43 8.87
CA MET A 576 -15.43 -5.28 7.99
C MET A 576 -16.18 -5.39 6.67
N ILE A 577 -16.16 -6.56 6.03
CA ILE A 577 -16.88 -6.79 4.77
C ILE A 577 -18.38 -6.58 4.98
N GLU A 578 -18.98 -7.23 5.97
CA GLU A 578 -20.42 -7.15 6.21
C GLU A 578 -20.87 -5.71 6.50
N ILE A 579 -20.20 -5.02 7.41
CA ILE A 579 -20.56 -3.65 7.78
C ILE A 579 -20.36 -2.70 6.60
N SER A 580 -19.29 -2.87 5.84
CA SER A 580 -19.05 -2.04 4.66
C SER A 580 -20.05 -2.29 3.54
N GLU A 581 -20.51 -3.53 3.35
CA GLU A 581 -21.58 -3.84 2.41
C GLU A 581 -22.93 -3.27 2.84
N ALA A 582 -23.29 -3.43 4.11
CA ALA A 582 -24.51 -2.88 4.66
C ALA A 582 -24.61 -1.35 4.50
N GLN A 583 -23.47 -0.66 4.48
CA GLN A 583 -23.37 0.78 4.23
C GLN A 583 -23.20 1.14 2.75
N GLY A 584 -23.12 0.16 1.84
CA GLY A 584 -22.87 0.38 0.41
C GLY A 584 -21.48 0.92 0.12
N ILE A 585 -20.51 0.70 1.02
CA ILE A 585 -19.13 1.17 0.94
C ILE A 585 -18.19 -0.03 1.14
N GLY A 586 -16.91 0.17 1.00
CA GLY A 586 -15.91 -0.87 1.21
C GLY A 586 -15.09 -1.15 -0.05
N ARG A 587 -13.90 -1.70 0.17
CA ARG A 587 -12.96 -1.99 -0.92
C ARG A 587 -12.31 -3.35 -0.78
N HIS A 588 -12.76 -4.18 0.18
CA HIS A 588 -12.26 -5.54 0.28
C HIS A 588 -12.76 -6.39 -0.89
N PRO A 589 -11.86 -7.11 -1.60
CA PRO A 589 -12.26 -7.88 -2.78
C PRO A 589 -13.30 -8.98 -2.55
N GLY A 590 -13.52 -9.42 -1.31
CA GLY A 590 -14.46 -10.51 -1.01
C GLY A 590 -13.90 -11.92 -1.22
N LEU A 591 -12.59 -12.05 -1.50
CA LEU A 591 -11.86 -13.32 -1.57
C LEU A 591 -11.01 -13.49 -0.30
N LEU A 592 -11.05 -14.68 0.30
CA LEU A 592 -10.20 -15.03 1.44
C LEU A 592 -9.58 -16.42 1.22
N MET A 593 -8.27 -16.52 1.38
CA MET A 593 -7.53 -17.77 1.32
C MET A 593 -6.84 -18.03 2.66
N ILE A 594 -7.24 -19.12 3.33
CA ILE A 594 -6.76 -19.51 4.65
C ILE A 594 -5.85 -20.72 4.48
N ASP A 595 -4.56 -20.56 4.73
CA ASP A 595 -3.59 -21.65 4.67
C ASP A 595 -3.39 -22.25 6.05
N SER A 596 -3.57 -23.56 6.15
CA SER A 596 -3.26 -24.35 7.33
C SER A 596 -3.91 -23.84 8.63
N PRO A 597 -5.26 -23.73 8.72
CA PRO A 597 -5.94 -23.22 9.91
C PRO A 597 -5.70 -24.11 11.16
N ALA A 598 -5.22 -25.34 11.00
CA ALA A 598 -4.81 -26.24 12.07
C ALA A 598 -3.32 -26.11 12.44
N ALA A 599 -2.59 -25.16 11.87
CA ALA A 599 -1.20 -24.89 12.26
C ALA A 599 -1.13 -24.26 13.65
N GLN A 600 0.06 -24.29 14.26
CA GLN A 600 0.37 -23.59 15.52
C GLN A 600 -0.57 -23.96 16.70
N GLU A 601 -0.76 -25.25 16.95
CA GLU A 601 -1.51 -25.77 18.11
C GLU A 601 -3.02 -25.46 18.11
N VAL A 602 -3.61 -25.15 16.98
CA VAL A 602 -5.08 -25.02 16.86
C VAL A 602 -5.74 -26.39 16.97
N SER A 603 -6.65 -26.55 17.93
CA SER A 603 -7.32 -27.83 18.15
C SER A 603 -8.27 -28.19 17.01
N PRO A 604 -8.55 -29.50 16.76
CA PRO A 604 -9.55 -29.91 15.77
C PRO A 604 -10.95 -29.32 16.04
N VAL A 605 -11.31 -29.12 17.31
CA VAL A 605 -12.59 -28.51 17.72
C VAL A 605 -12.64 -27.03 17.32
N ASP A 606 -11.51 -26.31 17.47
CA ASP A 606 -11.42 -24.91 17.06
C ASP A 606 -11.53 -24.77 15.53
N VAL A 607 -10.96 -25.71 14.77
CA VAL A 607 -11.10 -25.76 13.31
C VAL A 607 -12.55 -26.04 12.93
N ASP A 608 -13.21 -26.97 13.59
CA ASP A 608 -14.62 -27.29 13.38
C ASP A 608 -15.51 -26.05 13.59
N HIS A 609 -15.34 -25.38 14.73
CA HIS A 609 -16.08 -24.14 15.01
C HIS A 609 -15.80 -23.04 13.97
N LEU A 610 -14.54 -22.90 13.53
CA LEU A 610 -14.18 -21.91 12.50
C LEU A 610 -14.87 -22.22 11.17
N ILE A 611 -14.83 -23.47 10.71
CA ILE A 611 -15.39 -23.88 9.43
C ILE A 611 -16.93 -23.83 9.46
N ALA A 612 -17.55 -24.34 10.53
CA ALA A 612 -19.00 -24.24 10.74
C ALA A 612 -19.46 -22.78 10.81
N GLY A 613 -18.73 -21.94 11.52
CA GLY A 613 -18.99 -20.51 11.60
C GLY A 613 -18.85 -19.80 10.25
N LEU A 614 -17.82 -20.14 9.46
CA LEU A 614 -17.65 -19.63 8.09
C LEU A 614 -18.86 -20.02 7.22
N GLN A 615 -19.31 -21.26 7.29
CA GLN A 615 -20.49 -21.70 6.53
C GLN A 615 -21.75 -20.92 6.90
N ALA A 616 -21.96 -20.62 8.20
CA ALA A 616 -23.07 -19.79 8.65
C ALA A 616 -22.98 -18.34 8.14
N VAL A 617 -21.78 -17.82 7.89
CA VAL A 617 -21.57 -16.46 7.35
C VAL A 617 -22.06 -16.35 5.91
N PHE A 618 -21.94 -17.39 5.09
CA PHE A 618 -22.40 -17.37 3.69
C PHE A 618 -23.91 -17.14 3.54
N THR A 619 -24.70 -17.44 4.55
CA THR A 619 -26.13 -17.09 4.55
C THR A 619 -26.35 -15.57 4.58
N LYS A 620 -25.39 -14.79 5.09
CA LYS A 620 -25.44 -13.34 5.19
C LYS A 620 -24.61 -12.63 4.13
N LEU A 621 -23.51 -13.26 3.70
CA LEU A 621 -22.58 -12.77 2.68
C LEU A 621 -22.51 -13.76 1.50
N PRO A 622 -23.58 -13.87 0.69
CA PRO A 622 -23.66 -14.89 -0.37
C PRO A 622 -22.65 -14.66 -1.50
N HIS A 623 -22.12 -13.46 -1.64
CA HIS A 623 -21.15 -13.10 -2.71
C HIS A 623 -19.70 -13.19 -2.27
N PHE A 624 -19.42 -13.92 -1.20
CA PHE A 624 -18.08 -14.08 -0.64
C PHE A 624 -17.49 -15.44 -1.04
N GLN A 625 -16.17 -15.50 -1.24
CA GLN A 625 -15.47 -16.75 -1.60
C GLN A 625 -14.31 -16.99 -0.61
N VAL A 626 -14.30 -18.16 0.00
CA VAL A 626 -13.26 -18.58 0.93
C VAL A 626 -12.64 -19.89 0.48
N PHE A 627 -11.32 -19.93 0.45
CA PHE A 627 -10.55 -21.16 0.27
C PHE A 627 -9.85 -21.52 1.58
N VAL A 628 -9.96 -22.78 1.97
CA VAL A 628 -9.26 -23.34 3.13
C VAL A 628 -8.32 -24.44 2.66
N ALA A 629 -7.03 -24.31 2.94
CA ALA A 629 -6.05 -25.35 2.68
C ALA A 629 -5.65 -26.00 4.00
N GLY A 630 -5.81 -27.31 4.14
CA GLY A 630 -5.55 -27.97 5.42
C GLY A 630 -5.34 -29.48 5.32
N ILE A 631 -5.08 -30.11 6.47
CA ILE A 631 -5.09 -31.56 6.61
C ILE A 631 -6.56 -32.01 6.57
N SER A 632 -6.84 -33.06 5.81
CA SER A 632 -8.17 -33.68 5.77
C SER A 632 -8.58 -34.14 7.16
N SER A 633 -9.69 -33.63 7.62
CA SER A 633 -10.26 -33.95 8.93
C SER A 633 -11.78 -33.82 8.88
N LYS A 634 -12.47 -34.56 9.76
CA LYS A 634 -13.92 -34.43 9.90
C LYS A 634 -14.36 -33.00 10.20
N ALA A 635 -13.57 -32.26 10.96
CA ALA A 635 -13.78 -30.85 11.26
C ALA A 635 -13.90 -29.96 10.00
N ILE A 636 -13.39 -30.39 8.86
CA ILE A 636 -13.52 -29.66 7.58
C ILE A 636 -14.49 -30.37 6.65
N THR A 637 -14.38 -31.69 6.52
CA THR A 637 -15.15 -32.47 5.53
C THR A 637 -16.64 -32.56 5.83
N ASP A 638 -17.04 -32.46 7.10
CA ASP A 638 -18.44 -32.47 7.50
C ASP A 638 -19.19 -31.17 7.13
N HIS A 639 -18.45 -30.08 6.90
CA HIS A 639 -19.02 -28.77 6.58
C HIS A 639 -18.87 -28.34 5.11
N ILE A 640 -17.99 -28.98 4.33
CA ILE A 640 -17.72 -28.62 2.94
C ILE A 640 -18.10 -29.79 2.04
N SER A 641 -18.98 -29.54 1.07
CA SER A 641 -19.44 -30.59 0.12
C SER A 641 -18.27 -31.14 -0.71
N GLU A 642 -18.39 -32.38 -1.19
CA GLU A 642 -17.38 -33.00 -2.06
C GLU A 642 -17.14 -32.21 -3.35
N THR A 643 -18.16 -31.55 -3.86
CA THR A 643 -18.06 -30.69 -5.05
C THR A 643 -17.19 -29.46 -4.84
N ASN A 644 -17.13 -28.98 -3.60
CA ASN A 644 -16.38 -27.76 -3.21
C ASN A 644 -15.02 -28.09 -2.63
N ARG A 645 -14.53 -29.31 -2.74
CA ARG A 645 -13.21 -29.68 -2.22
C ARG A 645 -12.38 -30.44 -3.25
N ARG A 646 -11.08 -30.16 -3.20
CA ARG A 646 -10.04 -30.97 -3.83
C ARG A 646 -9.31 -31.70 -2.72
N GLU A 647 -9.46 -33.02 -2.69
CA GLU A 647 -8.91 -33.86 -1.64
C GLU A 647 -8.07 -34.98 -2.25
N VAL A 648 -6.93 -35.26 -1.63
CA VAL A 648 -6.07 -36.40 -1.98
C VAL A 648 -5.78 -37.23 -0.76
N ALA A 649 -5.92 -38.56 -0.93
CA ALA A 649 -5.68 -39.55 0.10
C ALA A 649 -4.24 -40.08 0.05
N GLY A 650 -3.74 -40.57 1.16
CA GLY A 650 -2.44 -41.22 1.30
C GLY A 650 -1.28 -40.34 0.87
N ASN A 651 -0.41 -40.89 0.03
CA ASN A 651 0.78 -40.20 -0.46
C ASN A 651 0.57 -39.41 -1.76
N ALA A 652 -0.64 -39.30 -2.27
CA ALA A 652 -0.93 -38.54 -3.48
C ALA A 652 -0.68 -37.03 -3.30
N PHE A 653 -0.33 -36.36 -4.39
CA PHE A 653 -0.15 -34.90 -4.45
C PHE A 653 -1.37 -34.26 -5.12
N LEU A 654 -1.69 -33.05 -4.74
CA LEU A 654 -2.78 -32.27 -5.37
C LEU A 654 -2.46 -31.88 -6.81
N TRP A 655 -1.16 -31.79 -7.13
CA TRP A 655 -0.65 -31.45 -8.45
C TRP A 655 0.71 -32.07 -8.71
#